data_b84779894f8eaf9f423e4fef6ccec20b
#
_entry.id   b84779894f8eaf9f423e4fef6ccec20b
#
_cell.length_a   1.000
_cell.length_b   1.000
_cell.length_c   1.000
_cell.angle_alpha   90.00
_cell.angle_beta   90.00
_cell.angle_gamma   90.00
#
_symmetry.space_group_name_H-M   'P 1'
#
loop_
_entity.id
_entity.type
_entity.pdbx_description
1 polymer ?
#
loop_
_entity_poly.entity_id
_entity_poly.type
_entity_poly.pdbx_seq_one_letter_code
_entity_poly.pdbx_strand_id
1 'polypeptide(L)'
;MKKLMVIDGNSIVNRAFYGVSQNLTTREGQPTNAIFGFLNILGKLLDDASPDALCVTFDRKAPTFRHLQYEGYKAQRKGMPEELASQMPILKDVLGAMNIPMYEMDGWEADDLIGTISVKDTAAGWETVIVTGDKDSLQLVTDTTTVKLVSTRMGRTTTRDMTPEAFREEYGFDPIHIIDLKALMGDASDNIPGVKGVGEKTAMALVGRYGSIDALYAAMPTPEMAPGTPAKPGVIKKLQEGEEMARMSYDLATIRCDAPLDFTPEENLRREVDNDKLYQLFLNLEFAKLIDKYHLTAPQGEGAPQAEQAVECVCTSEVVETWERLDELMKLWQAADFVNVLALPNLDVVCVEYRPSPNEGHAALLFADRLEGYNDFLKAFFTSGDIKKVTHSLKALWRALLAEGIAPAGFVFDTEVAAYLLAPSDGSYELEKLGMTYYNQEFPKAKDYLAEGAFGPLADPAVPTGALMSHASLIGSLRETLTGRLRELGMWDLYETIDLPLCGVLAEMEQEGFLIDRGALAEFGQMLSGRIGEVQAEIYTLAGEDTFNINSTQQLGKILFDKLGLPPVKKTKTGYSTNAEVLEKLRGQHPIIEAILEYRQLTKLNSTYVEGLGKVIGPDGRIHTSFQNTVTATGRLSSTEPNLQNIPVRTELGAQLRKMFVAPAGKVLVDADYSQIELRLLAHMAGDQAMIDGFNSGDDIHTITASQVFGVSPEEVTPLMRRSAKAVNFGIVYGISPFSLSQDIGVSVPQAKEYMEKYFEHYSGVRAYMDGVVEQAKKDGYVTTLFARRRWIPELKSSNFNTRSFGERVALNAPIQGTAADIIKLAMIRVRDRLKAEGLEGKLVLQVHDELIVECPEGEAEQVCKLVEEEMEGVAALSVPLLAETHAGTSWAEAH
;
A
#
# COMPACT_ATOMS: atom_id res chain seq x y z
N MET A 1 -33.38 1.53 -31.79
CA MET A 1 -34.24 1.97 -30.67
C MET A 1 -33.39 2.76 -29.71
N LYS A 2 -33.98 3.66 -28.91
CA LYS A 2 -33.25 4.29 -27.80
C LYS A 2 -32.95 3.25 -26.72
N LYS A 3 -31.87 3.44 -25.98
CA LYS A 3 -31.36 2.46 -25.02
C LYS A 3 -31.31 3.05 -23.62
N LEU A 4 -32.01 2.39 -22.69
CA LEU A 4 -31.89 2.66 -21.23
C LEU A 4 -30.92 1.67 -20.59
N MET A 5 -30.01 2.15 -19.77
CA MET A 5 -29.21 1.32 -18.85
C MET A 5 -29.74 1.43 -17.44
N VAL A 6 -30.09 0.30 -16.84
CA VAL A 6 -30.53 0.20 -15.44
C VAL A 6 -29.47 -0.54 -14.63
N ILE A 7 -28.94 0.09 -13.61
CA ILE A 7 -27.87 -0.48 -12.79
C ILE A 7 -28.45 -0.93 -11.44
N ASP A 8 -28.21 -2.18 -11.10
CA ASP A 8 -28.39 -2.70 -9.75
C ASP A 8 -27.30 -2.12 -8.82
N GLY A 9 -27.64 -1.06 -8.12
CA GLY A 9 -26.72 -0.31 -7.28
C GLY A 9 -26.14 -1.16 -6.17
N ASN A 10 -26.95 -1.99 -5.51
CA ASN A 10 -26.49 -2.84 -4.41
C ASN A 10 -25.51 -3.91 -4.89
N SER A 11 -25.80 -4.57 -6.01
CA SER A 11 -24.93 -5.58 -6.58
C SER A 11 -23.58 -4.99 -7.02
N ILE A 12 -23.61 -3.85 -7.72
CA ILE A 12 -22.40 -3.23 -8.25
C ILE A 12 -21.54 -2.63 -7.13
N VAL A 13 -22.15 -1.96 -6.13
CA VAL A 13 -21.39 -1.39 -5.01
C VAL A 13 -20.73 -2.47 -4.15
N ASN A 14 -21.41 -3.59 -3.90
CA ASN A 14 -20.80 -4.73 -3.20
C ASN A 14 -19.58 -5.29 -3.98
N ARG A 15 -19.70 -5.44 -5.29
CA ARG A 15 -18.58 -5.89 -6.14
C ARG A 15 -17.42 -4.91 -6.12
N ALA A 16 -17.69 -3.62 -6.17
CA ALA A 16 -16.70 -2.57 -6.04
C ALA A 16 -15.98 -2.63 -4.69
N PHE A 17 -16.72 -2.77 -3.59
CA PHE A 17 -16.20 -2.86 -2.22
C PHE A 17 -15.22 -4.02 -2.04
N TYR A 18 -15.57 -5.22 -2.52
CA TYR A 18 -14.69 -6.39 -2.41
C TYR A 18 -13.66 -6.51 -3.55
N GLY A 19 -13.84 -5.76 -4.63
CA GLY A 19 -12.96 -5.79 -5.80
C GLY A 19 -11.80 -4.79 -5.76
N VAL A 20 -11.93 -3.73 -4.98
CA VAL A 20 -10.92 -2.68 -4.76
C VAL A 20 -10.28 -2.88 -3.38
N SER A 21 -9.03 -2.47 -3.23
CA SER A 21 -8.32 -2.56 -1.94
C SER A 21 -9.14 -1.90 -0.82
N GLN A 22 -9.37 -2.62 0.27
CA GLN A 22 -10.10 -2.12 1.44
C GLN A 22 -9.31 -1.04 2.20
N ASN A 23 -8.06 -0.82 1.87
CA ASN A 23 -7.21 0.22 2.46
C ASN A 23 -7.36 1.58 1.76
N LEU A 24 -8.23 1.70 0.76
CA LEU A 24 -8.48 2.97 0.10
C LEU A 24 -9.41 3.82 0.96
N THR A 25 -8.81 4.81 1.62
CA THR A 25 -9.50 5.76 2.52
C THR A 25 -9.01 7.17 2.21
N THR A 26 -9.81 8.19 2.58
CA THR A 26 -9.30 9.56 2.67
C THR A 26 -8.32 9.70 3.83
N ARG A 27 -7.58 10.82 3.89
CA ARG A 27 -6.68 11.14 5.01
C ARG A 27 -7.38 11.16 6.36
N GLU A 28 -8.65 11.51 6.38
CA GLU A 28 -9.49 11.50 7.59
C GLU A 28 -9.99 10.10 7.96
N GLY A 29 -9.64 9.07 7.17
CA GLY A 29 -10.00 7.68 7.41
C GLY A 29 -11.38 7.29 6.90
N GLN A 30 -12.05 8.10 6.07
CA GLN A 30 -13.31 7.74 5.42
C GLN A 30 -13.02 6.69 4.33
N PRO A 31 -13.61 5.47 4.40
CA PRO A 31 -13.47 4.49 3.32
C PRO A 31 -14.05 5.01 2.00
N THR A 32 -13.34 4.79 0.90
CA THR A 32 -13.72 5.29 -0.44
C THR A 32 -13.67 4.23 -1.52
N ASN A 33 -13.20 3.02 -1.20
CA ASN A 33 -12.99 1.92 -2.15
C ASN A 33 -14.25 1.50 -2.92
N ALA A 34 -15.41 1.49 -2.27
CA ALA A 34 -16.68 1.12 -2.91
C ALA A 34 -17.12 2.19 -3.91
N ILE A 35 -17.01 3.47 -3.54
CA ILE A 35 -17.36 4.61 -4.41
C ILE A 35 -16.42 4.64 -5.62
N PHE A 36 -15.10 4.57 -5.38
CA PHE A 36 -14.10 4.57 -6.44
C PHE A 36 -14.29 3.41 -7.42
N GLY A 37 -14.51 2.20 -6.88
CA GLY A 37 -14.75 1.01 -7.69
C GLY A 37 -16.06 1.10 -8.50
N PHE A 38 -17.14 1.61 -7.89
CA PHE A 38 -18.42 1.82 -8.56
C PHE A 38 -18.26 2.79 -9.74
N LEU A 39 -17.63 3.95 -9.54
CA LEU A 39 -17.41 4.95 -10.58
C LEU A 39 -16.54 4.45 -11.74
N ASN A 40 -15.53 3.62 -11.44
CA ASN A 40 -14.72 2.98 -12.48
C ASN A 40 -15.54 1.96 -13.30
N ILE A 41 -16.39 1.17 -12.64
CA ILE A 41 -17.30 0.24 -13.34
C ILE A 41 -18.28 1.03 -14.20
N LEU A 42 -18.92 2.07 -13.62
CA LEU A 42 -19.84 2.94 -14.31
C LEU A 42 -19.21 3.58 -15.54
N GLY A 43 -18.02 4.17 -15.40
CA GLY A 43 -17.33 4.80 -16.53
C GLY A 43 -17.09 3.81 -17.67
N LYS A 44 -16.61 2.60 -17.37
CA LYS A 44 -16.42 1.55 -18.38
C LYS A 44 -17.72 1.15 -19.06
N LEU A 45 -18.81 1.02 -18.31
CA LEU A 45 -20.12 0.66 -18.85
C LEU A 45 -20.67 1.72 -19.78
N LEU A 46 -20.48 3.01 -19.45
CA LEU A 46 -20.89 4.13 -20.29
C LEU A 46 -20.08 4.19 -21.59
N ASP A 47 -18.77 3.93 -21.51
CA ASP A 47 -17.88 3.87 -22.68
C ASP A 47 -18.25 2.70 -23.61
N ASP A 48 -18.53 1.51 -23.04
CA ASP A 48 -18.84 0.28 -23.79
C ASP A 48 -20.23 0.30 -24.44
N ALA A 49 -21.25 0.86 -23.79
CA ALA A 49 -22.65 0.73 -24.24
C ALA A 49 -23.27 2.03 -24.75
N SER A 50 -22.71 3.19 -24.42
CA SER A 50 -23.20 4.54 -24.80
C SER A 50 -24.74 4.67 -24.73
N PRO A 51 -25.37 4.46 -23.55
CA PRO A 51 -26.82 4.49 -23.41
C PRO A 51 -27.38 5.92 -23.57
N ASP A 52 -28.61 6.03 -24.11
CA ASP A 52 -29.33 7.31 -24.22
C ASP A 52 -29.84 7.77 -22.84
N ALA A 53 -30.25 6.81 -21.99
CA ALA A 53 -30.77 7.05 -20.66
C ALA A 53 -30.08 6.12 -19.62
N LEU A 54 -30.04 6.54 -18.37
CA LEU A 54 -29.38 5.82 -17.27
C LEU A 54 -30.11 6.03 -15.95
N CYS A 55 -30.33 4.95 -15.19
CA CYS A 55 -30.77 5.02 -13.81
C CYS A 55 -30.15 3.93 -12.94
N VAL A 56 -30.21 4.10 -11.62
CA VAL A 56 -29.71 3.15 -10.63
C VAL A 56 -30.82 2.79 -9.65
N THR A 57 -30.93 1.50 -9.29
CA THR A 57 -31.87 1.04 -8.28
C THR A 57 -31.15 0.66 -7.00
N PHE A 58 -31.79 0.90 -5.84
CA PHE A 58 -31.26 0.51 -4.53
C PHE A 58 -32.33 -0.17 -3.67
N ASP A 59 -31.88 -1.12 -2.83
CA ASP A 59 -32.72 -1.69 -1.77
C ASP A 59 -32.88 -0.71 -0.61
N ARG A 60 -34.07 -0.76 0.03
CA ARG A 60 -34.32 -0.13 1.32
C ARG A 60 -34.22 -1.12 2.47
N LYS A 61 -34.00 -0.64 3.67
CA LYS A 61 -33.90 -1.45 4.89
C LYS A 61 -35.27 -2.03 5.35
N ALA A 62 -36.36 -1.56 4.78
CA ALA A 62 -37.70 -2.02 5.12
C ALA A 62 -37.92 -3.47 4.70
N PRO A 63 -38.66 -4.29 5.49
CA PRO A 63 -39.04 -5.63 5.07
C PRO A 63 -39.83 -5.61 3.77
N THR A 64 -39.55 -6.54 2.88
CA THR A 64 -40.30 -6.69 1.61
C THR A 64 -41.42 -7.72 1.77
N PHE A 65 -42.32 -7.81 0.79
CA PHE A 65 -43.40 -8.80 0.79
C PHE A 65 -42.85 -10.23 0.89
N ARG A 66 -41.64 -10.55 0.39
CA ARG A 66 -41.00 -11.86 0.52
C ARG A 66 -40.66 -12.20 1.96
N HIS A 67 -40.23 -11.24 2.76
CA HIS A 67 -40.00 -11.42 4.20
C HIS A 67 -41.28 -11.70 4.97
N LEU A 68 -42.38 -11.10 4.52
CA LEU A 68 -43.73 -11.36 5.14
C LEU A 68 -44.26 -12.74 4.75
N GLN A 69 -43.88 -13.23 3.55
CA GLN A 69 -44.36 -14.52 3.04
C GLN A 69 -43.54 -15.70 3.61
N TYR A 70 -42.25 -15.53 3.83
CA TYR A 70 -41.37 -16.56 4.34
C TYR A 70 -40.32 -15.97 5.30
N GLU A 71 -40.47 -16.28 6.59
CA GLU A 71 -39.60 -15.76 7.66
C GLU A 71 -38.13 -16.14 7.46
N GLY A 72 -37.86 -17.27 6.81
CA GLY A 72 -36.49 -17.71 6.46
C GLY A 72 -35.83 -16.95 5.34
N TYR A 73 -36.53 -16.09 4.58
CA TYR A 73 -35.99 -15.40 3.41
C TYR A 73 -34.83 -14.46 3.80
N LYS A 74 -33.67 -14.65 3.19
CA LYS A 74 -32.46 -13.90 3.45
C LYS A 74 -32.00 -13.88 4.93
N ALA A 75 -32.54 -14.72 5.81
CA ALA A 75 -32.29 -14.71 7.25
C ALA A 75 -30.78 -15.01 7.59
N GLN A 76 -30.04 -15.65 6.70
CA GLN A 76 -28.61 -15.96 6.89
C GLN A 76 -27.68 -14.89 6.36
N ARG A 77 -28.18 -13.85 5.66
CA ARG A 77 -27.37 -12.77 5.17
C ARG A 77 -26.82 -11.94 6.33
N LYS A 78 -25.49 -11.79 6.39
CA LYS A 78 -24.85 -10.84 7.28
C LYS A 78 -25.23 -9.43 6.85
N GLY A 79 -25.45 -8.53 7.80
CA GLY A 79 -25.68 -7.12 7.51
C GLY A 79 -24.56 -6.49 6.67
N MET A 80 -24.86 -5.38 6.04
CA MET A 80 -23.87 -4.60 5.28
C MET A 80 -22.71 -4.22 6.21
N PRO A 81 -21.44 -4.44 5.82
CA PRO A 81 -20.28 -3.96 6.58
C PRO A 81 -20.37 -2.45 6.85
N GLU A 82 -19.92 -2.00 8.00
CA GLU A 82 -20.05 -0.60 8.41
C GLU A 82 -19.25 0.32 7.49
N GLU A 83 -18.09 -0.12 7.04
CA GLU A 83 -17.26 0.58 6.07
C GLU A 83 -17.96 0.78 4.71
N LEU A 84 -18.79 -0.16 4.31
CA LEU A 84 -19.62 -0.02 3.10
C LEU A 84 -20.84 0.86 3.39
N ALA A 85 -21.46 0.67 4.54
CA ALA A 85 -22.65 1.44 4.94
C ALA A 85 -22.36 2.94 5.03
N SER A 86 -21.14 3.33 5.47
CA SER A 86 -20.72 4.73 5.52
C SER A 86 -20.50 5.35 4.13
N GLN A 87 -20.22 4.53 3.11
CA GLN A 87 -20.00 5.01 1.74
C GLN A 87 -21.34 5.16 0.95
N MET A 88 -22.41 4.47 1.35
CA MET A 88 -23.69 4.48 0.60
C MET A 88 -24.31 5.88 0.46
N PRO A 89 -24.43 6.71 1.52
CA PRO A 89 -24.94 8.07 1.39
C PRO A 89 -24.09 8.92 0.43
N ILE A 90 -22.77 8.83 0.57
CA ILE A 90 -21.83 9.60 -0.26
C ILE A 90 -21.93 9.17 -1.73
N LEU A 91 -22.05 7.87 -2.01
CA LEU A 91 -22.26 7.37 -3.36
C LEU A 91 -23.55 7.93 -3.97
N LYS A 92 -24.64 7.96 -3.20
CA LYS A 92 -25.90 8.56 -3.67
C LYS A 92 -25.77 10.06 -3.95
N ASP A 93 -25.02 10.79 -3.13
CA ASP A 93 -24.72 12.21 -3.37
C ASP A 93 -23.90 12.40 -4.64
N VAL A 94 -22.92 11.54 -4.90
CA VAL A 94 -22.12 11.55 -6.14
C VAL A 94 -23.03 11.26 -7.35
N LEU A 95 -23.87 10.23 -7.30
CA LEU A 95 -24.82 9.91 -8.38
C LEU A 95 -25.82 11.06 -8.61
N GLY A 96 -26.28 11.71 -7.54
CA GLY A 96 -27.11 12.91 -7.63
C GLY A 96 -26.41 14.07 -8.32
N ALA A 97 -25.15 14.33 -7.99
CA ALA A 97 -24.33 15.35 -8.66
C ALA A 97 -24.01 14.98 -10.12
N MET A 98 -23.97 13.69 -10.45
CA MET A 98 -23.88 13.22 -11.83
C MET A 98 -25.20 13.29 -12.60
N ASN A 99 -26.27 13.82 -12.01
CA ASN A 99 -27.63 13.87 -12.55
C ASN A 99 -28.17 12.49 -12.97
N ILE A 100 -27.82 11.42 -12.25
CA ILE A 100 -28.27 10.04 -12.50
C ILE A 100 -29.47 9.78 -11.59
N PRO A 101 -30.69 9.53 -12.14
CA PRO A 101 -31.86 9.18 -11.37
C PRO A 101 -31.66 7.89 -10.58
N MET A 102 -32.16 7.87 -9.34
CA MET A 102 -32.08 6.73 -8.44
C MET A 102 -33.48 6.33 -7.99
N TYR A 103 -33.77 5.04 -8.02
CA TYR A 103 -35.05 4.48 -7.61
C TYR A 103 -34.89 3.53 -6.42
N GLU A 104 -35.72 3.74 -5.42
CA GLU A 104 -35.82 2.89 -4.23
C GLU A 104 -37.24 2.97 -3.65
N MET A 105 -37.77 1.88 -3.16
CA MET A 105 -39.17 1.82 -2.69
C MET A 105 -39.32 0.87 -1.49
N ASP A 106 -40.03 1.31 -0.44
CA ASP A 106 -40.30 0.48 0.71
C ASP A 106 -41.26 -0.69 0.34
N GLY A 107 -40.92 -1.86 0.84
CA GLY A 107 -41.70 -3.09 0.57
C GLY A 107 -41.32 -3.82 -0.71
N TRP A 108 -40.48 -3.24 -1.55
CA TRP A 108 -39.99 -3.79 -2.82
C TRP A 108 -38.47 -3.92 -2.81
N GLU A 109 -37.96 -4.91 -3.53
CA GLU A 109 -36.51 -5.07 -3.72
C GLU A 109 -36.05 -4.33 -4.99
N ALA A 110 -34.76 -3.98 -5.07
CA ALA A 110 -34.17 -3.33 -6.24
C ALA A 110 -34.44 -4.12 -7.53
N ASP A 111 -34.40 -5.47 -7.46
CA ASP A 111 -34.69 -6.34 -8.60
C ASP A 111 -36.12 -6.21 -9.12
N ASP A 112 -37.09 -6.00 -8.24
CA ASP A 112 -38.49 -5.78 -8.62
C ASP A 112 -38.69 -4.44 -9.32
N LEU A 113 -37.90 -3.40 -8.88
CA LEU A 113 -37.89 -2.12 -9.55
C LEU A 113 -37.24 -2.23 -10.93
N ILE A 114 -36.14 -2.99 -11.05
CA ILE A 114 -35.50 -3.29 -12.34
C ILE A 114 -36.49 -3.99 -13.29
N GLY A 115 -37.18 -5.01 -12.81
CA GLY A 115 -38.18 -5.73 -13.58
C GLY A 115 -39.31 -4.82 -14.05
N THR A 116 -39.83 -3.98 -13.15
CA THR A 116 -40.87 -3.00 -13.49
C THR A 116 -40.38 -1.96 -14.50
N ILE A 117 -39.19 -1.44 -14.36
CA ILE A 117 -38.58 -0.51 -15.30
C ILE A 117 -38.45 -1.15 -16.67
N SER A 118 -37.91 -2.37 -16.78
CA SER A 118 -37.71 -3.06 -18.05
C SER A 118 -39.02 -3.28 -18.84
N VAL A 119 -40.12 -3.60 -18.12
CA VAL A 119 -41.45 -3.74 -18.76
C VAL A 119 -41.98 -2.41 -19.23
N LYS A 120 -41.88 -1.35 -18.45
CA LYS A 120 -42.34 0.00 -18.85
C LYS A 120 -41.53 0.54 -20.00
N ASP A 121 -40.22 0.28 -20.02
CA ASP A 121 -39.30 0.71 -21.05
C ASP A 121 -39.63 0.01 -22.38
N THR A 122 -39.85 -1.30 -22.35
CA THR A 122 -40.29 -2.06 -23.52
C THR A 122 -41.64 -1.55 -24.04
N ALA A 123 -42.58 -1.23 -23.17
CA ALA A 123 -43.87 -0.67 -23.56
C ALA A 123 -43.76 0.72 -24.22
N ALA A 124 -42.73 1.47 -23.86
CA ALA A 124 -42.37 2.77 -24.48
C ALA A 124 -41.56 2.62 -25.80
N GLY A 125 -41.24 1.40 -26.21
CA GLY A 125 -40.49 1.12 -27.43
C GLY A 125 -38.96 1.34 -27.31
N TRP A 126 -38.40 1.20 -26.10
CA TRP A 126 -36.96 1.30 -25.83
C TRP A 126 -36.34 -0.08 -25.66
N GLU A 127 -35.02 -0.16 -25.71
CA GLU A 127 -34.21 -1.30 -25.32
C GLU A 127 -33.65 -1.08 -23.91
N THR A 128 -33.73 -2.13 -23.08
CA THR A 128 -33.20 -2.08 -21.71
C THR A 128 -31.90 -2.90 -21.60
N VAL A 129 -30.87 -2.32 -21.00
CA VAL A 129 -29.64 -3.04 -20.56
C VAL A 129 -29.61 -3.03 -19.04
N ILE A 130 -29.87 -4.18 -18.43
CA ILE A 130 -29.77 -4.39 -16.99
C ILE A 130 -28.33 -4.72 -16.63
N VAL A 131 -27.70 -3.94 -15.74
CA VAL A 131 -26.35 -4.17 -15.27
C VAL A 131 -26.38 -4.66 -13.84
N THR A 132 -26.04 -5.91 -13.64
CA THR A 132 -26.02 -6.54 -12.32
C THR A 132 -24.95 -7.62 -12.23
N GLY A 133 -24.60 -8.05 -11.05
CA GLY A 133 -23.83 -9.26 -10.81
C GLY A 133 -24.68 -10.42 -10.34
N ASP A 134 -25.98 -10.18 -10.17
CA ASP A 134 -26.94 -11.21 -9.76
C ASP A 134 -27.50 -11.95 -10.96
N LYS A 135 -27.51 -13.27 -10.87
CA LYS A 135 -28.06 -14.14 -11.92
C LYS A 135 -29.59 -14.22 -11.88
N ASP A 136 -30.21 -13.73 -10.83
CA ASP A 136 -31.67 -13.74 -10.69
C ASP A 136 -32.35 -12.86 -11.75
N SER A 137 -31.70 -11.75 -12.07
CA SER A 137 -32.13 -10.84 -13.13
C SER A 137 -32.14 -11.48 -14.54
N LEU A 138 -31.52 -12.67 -14.70
CA LEU A 138 -31.54 -13.39 -16.00
C LEU A 138 -32.98 -13.77 -16.42
N GLN A 139 -33.94 -13.89 -15.48
CA GLN A 139 -35.35 -14.11 -15.80
C GLN A 139 -36.00 -12.95 -16.59
N LEU A 140 -35.36 -11.77 -16.58
CA LEU A 140 -35.83 -10.56 -17.26
C LEU A 140 -35.32 -10.45 -18.71
N VAL A 141 -34.47 -11.37 -19.16
CA VAL A 141 -33.90 -11.36 -20.53
C VAL A 141 -35.02 -11.62 -21.54
N THR A 142 -35.16 -10.69 -22.49
CA THR A 142 -36.10 -10.75 -23.61
C THR A 142 -35.44 -10.21 -24.89
N ASP A 143 -36.17 -10.19 -26.01
CA ASP A 143 -35.67 -9.60 -27.26
C ASP A 143 -35.38 -8.09 -27.14
N THR A 144 -35.94 -7.41 -26.15
CA THR A 144 -35.74 -5.96 -25.89
C THR A 144 -34.94 -5.68 -24.62
N THR A 145 -34.71 -6.71 -23.80
CA THR A 145 -33.97 -6.59 -22.51
C THR A 145 -32.75 -7.51 -22.48
N THR A 146 -31.57 -6.93 -22.39
CA THR A 146 -30.31 -7.66 -22.23
C THR A 146 -29.81 -7.51 -20.81
N VAL A 147 -29.32 -8.59 -20.18
CA VAL A 147 -28.66 -8.53 -18.88
C VAL A 147 -27.15 -8.59 -19.07
N LYS A 148 -26.48 -7.53 -18.65
CA LYS A 148 -25.03 -7.43 -18.63
C LYS A 148 -24.51 -7.86 -17.25
N LEU A 149 -24.04 -9.13 -17.18
CA LEU A 149 -23.48 -9.67 -15.95
C LEU A 149 -22.09 -9.11 -15.69
N VAL A 150 -21.91 -8.48 -14.54
CA VAL A 150 -20.62 -7.94 -14.07
C VAL A 150 -19.95 -8.94 -13.16
N SER A 151 -18.68 -9.26 -13.38
CA SER A 151 -17.87 -10.07 -12.48
C SER A 151 -16.51 -9.41 -12.24
N THR A 152 -16.06 -9.41 -10.98
CA THR A 152 -14.75 -8.87 -10.60
C THR A 152 -13.90 -10.00 -10.04
N ARG A 153 -12.72 -10.23 -10.64
CA ARG A 153 -11.72 -11.19 -10.16
C ARG A 153 -10.35 -10.53 -10.11
N MET A 154 -9.68 -10.59 -8.96
CA MET A 154 -8.33 -10.02 -8.76
C MET A 154 -8.22 -8.55 -9.21
N GLY A 155 -9.20 -7.72 -8.84
CA GLY A 155 -9.23 -6.31 -9.23
C GLY A 155 -9.59 -6.03 -10.70
N ARG A 156 -9.82 -7.07 -11.52
CA ARG A 156 -10.20 -6.92 -12.92
C ARG A 156 -11.69 -7.18 -13.10
N THR A 157 -12.40 -6.15 -13.56
CA THR A 157 -13.83 -6.25 -13.86
C THR A 157 -14.04 -6.70 -15.30
N THR A 158 -14.84 -7.74 -15.49
CA THR A 158 -15.28 -8.24 -16.79
C THR A 158 -16.80 -8.21 -16.89
N THR A 159 -17.33 -7.96 -18.06
CA THR A 159 -18.75 -7.94 -18.37
C THR A 159 -19.07 -9.01 -19.39
N ARG A 160 -20.29 -9.58 -19.28
CA ARG A 160 -20.81 -10.54 -20.24
C ARG A 160 -22.27 -10.24 -20.51
N ASP A 161 -22.62 -10.10 -21.79
CA ASP A 161 -23.98 -9.85 -22.23
C ASP A 161 -24.74 -11.17 -22.33
N MET A 162 -25.91 -11.21 -21.69
CA MET A 162 -26.84 -12.34 -21.72
C MET A 162 -28.06 -11.90 -22.53
N THR A 163 -28.05 -12.30 -23.79
CA THR A 163 -29.21 -12.23 -24.71
C THR A 163 -30.01 -13.52 -24.62
N PRO A 164 -31.23 -13.57 -25.17
CA PRO A 164 -31.99 -14.84 -25.22
C PRO A 164 -31.20 -15.99 -25.86
N GLU A 165 -30.43 -15.72 -26.91
CA GLU A 165 -29.59 -16.71 -27.60
C GLU A 165 -28.45 -17.19 -26.68
N ALA A 166 -27.69 -16.28 -26.09
CA ALA A 166 -26.59 -16.60 -25.18
C ALA A 166 -27.07 -17.38 -23.95
N PHE A 167 -28.26 -17.06 -23.47
CA PHE A 167 -28.88 -17.78 -22.36
C PHE A 167 -29.29 -19.21 -22.76
N ARG A 168 -29.98 -19.38 -23.91
CA ARG A 168 -30.36 -20.72 -24.41
C ARG A 168 -29.13 -21.60 -24.68
N GLU A 169 -28.07 -21.02 -25.19
CA GLU A 169 -26.81 -21.75 -25.41
C GLU A 169 -26.20 -22.27 -24.11
N GLU A 170 -26.25 -21.49 -23.02
CA GLU A 170 -25.68 -21.86 -21.73
C GLU A 170 -26.59 -22.78 -20.91
N TYR A 171 -27.91 -22.49 -20.86
CA TYR A 171 -28.87 -23.18 -19.97
C TYR A 171 -29.75 -24.21 -20.68
N GLY A 172 -29.92 -24.13 -21.99
CA GLY A 172 -30.71 -25.08 -22.77
C GLY A 172 -32.26 -24.89 -22.70
N PHE A 173 -32.73 -23.77 -22.14
CA PHE A 173 -34.14 -23.40 -22.06
C PHE A 173 -34.30 -21.87 -22.11
N ASP A 174 -35.53 -21.38 -22.14
CA ASP A 174 -35.79 -19.94 -22.22
C ASP A 174 -35.52 -19.22 -20.89
N PRO A 175 -35.07 -17.93 -20.91
CA PRO A 175 -34.66 -17.18 -19.73
C PRO A 175 -35.65 -17.16 -18.58
N ILE A 176 -36.96 -17.04 -18.85
CA ILE A 176 -37.97 -17.00 -17.83
C ILE A 176 -38.00 -18.27 -16.94
N HIS A 177 -37.55 -19.40 -17.46
CA HIS A 177 -37.52 -20.68 -16.74
C HIS A 177 -36.38 -20.83 -15.74
N ILE A 178 -35.56 -19.80 -15.57
CA ILE A 178 -34.57 -19.76 -14.47
C ILE A 178 -35.30 -19.72 -13.11
N ILE A 179 -36.55 -19.20 -13.08
CA ILE A 179 -37.40 -19.20 -11.92
C ILE A 179 -37.78 -20.66 -11.55
N ASP A 180 -38.16 -21.46 -12.57
CA ASP A 180 -38.48 -22.89 -12.40
C ASP A 180 -37.25 -23.69 -11.93
N LEU A 181 -36.06 -23.34 -12.42
CA LEU A 181 -34.82 -23.95 -11.98
C LEU A 181 -34.62 -23.71 -10.47
N LYS A 182 -34.76 -22.45 -10.01
CA LYS A 182 -34.64 -22.08 -8.60
C LYS A 182 -35.75 -22.64 -7.73
N ALA A 183 -36.94 -22.74 -8.26
CA ALA A 183 -38.08 -23.40 -7.58
C ALA A 183 -37.76 -24.84 -7.21
N LEU A 184 -37.04 -25.56 -8.08
CA LEU A 184 -36.66 -26.95 -7.85
C LEU A 184 -35.39 -27.10 -6.99
N MET A 185 -34.32 -26.40 -7.30
CA MET A 185 -33.03 -26.58 -6.62
C MET A 185 -32.88 -25.75 -5.35
N GLY A 186 -33.70 -24.72 -5.17
CA GLY A 186 -33.53 -23.70 -4.15
C GLY A 186 -32.43 -22.70 -4.47
N ASP A 187 -32.24 -21.74 -3.57
CA ASP A 187 -31.14 -20.78 -3.60
C ASP A 187 -30.56 -20.58 -2.20
N ALA A 188 -29.33 -21.01 -2.00
CA ALA A 188 -28.66 -20.91 -0.71
C ALA A 188 -28.28 -19.44 -0.35
N SER A 189 -28.15 -18.54 -1.34
CA SER A 189 -27.80 -17.13 -1.10
C SER A 189 -28.98 -16.35 -0.49
N ASP A 190 -30.22 -16.69 -0.90
CA ASP A 190 -31.45 -16.07 -0.45
C ASP A 190 -32.25 -16.95 0.52
N ASN A 191 -31.68 -18.10 0.85
CA ASN A 191 -32.30 -19.10 1.70
C ASN A 191 -33.68 -19.58 1.17
N ILE A 192 -33.77 -19.67 -0.16
CA ILE A 192 -34.95 -20.26 -0.83
C ILE A 192 -34.80 -21.78 -0.77
N PRO A 193 -35.78 -22.52 -0.19
CA PRO A 193 -35.58 -23.91 0.18
C PRO A 193 -35.52 -24.89 -1.00
N GLY A 194 -36.27 -24.65 -2.07
CA GLY A 194 -36.39 -25.58 -3.16
C GLY A 194 -36.99 -26.95 -2.74
N VAL A 195 -36.82 -27.98 -3.56
CA VAL A 195 -37.18 -29.36 -3.25
C VAL A 195 -36.00 -30.09 -2.64
N LYS A 196 -36.13 -30.55 -1.40
CA LYS A 196 -35.03 -31.19 -0.65
C LYS A 196 -34.45 -32.40 -1.40
N GLY A 197 -33.15 -32.26 -1.81
CA GLY A 197 -32.41 -33.32 -2.48
C GLY A 197 -32.57 -33.32 -4.00
N VAL A 198 -33.10 -32.26 -4.58
CA VAL A 198 -32.98 -31.92 -6.01
C VAL A 198 -31.86 -30.93 -6.18
N GLY A 199 -30.81 -31.34 -6.84
CA GLY A 199 -29.65 -30.46 -7.13
C GLY A 199 -29.70 -29.89 -8.53
N GLU A 200 -28.82 -28.91 -8.80
CA GLU A 200 -28.74 -28.13 -10.05
C GLU A 200 -28.81 -28.99 -11.32
N LYS A 201 -27.97 -30.02 -11.44
CA LYS A 201 -27.99 -30.90 -12.64
C LYS A 201 -29.35 -31.56 -12.89
N THR A 202 -30.02 -31.99 -11.84
CA THR A 202 -31.34 -32.65 -11.97
C THR A 202 -32.40 -31.62 -12.29
N ALA A 203 -32.39 -30.48 -11.64
CA ALA A 203 -33.31 -29.39 -11.89
C ALA A 203 -33.14 -28.86 -13.34
N MET A 204 -31.92 -28.63 -13.80
CA MET A 204 -31.66 -28.24 -15.21
C MET A 204 -32.19 -29.23 -16.23
N ALA A 205 -32.01 -30.55 -15.98
CA ALA A 205 -32.51 -31.58 -16.89
C ALA A 205 -34.05 -31.65 -16.88
N LEU A 206 -34.70 -31.38 -15.75
CA LEU A 206 -36.14 -31.34 -15.63
C LEU A 206 -36.75 -30.11 -16.31
N VAL A 207 -36.20 -28.94 -16.05
CA VAL A 207 -36.62 -27.68 -16.70
C VAL A 207 -36.38 -27.72 -18.20
N GLY A 208 -35.23 -28.23 -18.66
CA GLY A 208 -34.93 -28.39 -20.07
C GLY A 208 -35.93 -29.33 -20.81
N ARG A 209 -36.52 -30.30 -20.10
CA ARG A 209 -37.50 -31.22 -20.68
C ARG A 209 -38.96 -30.74 -20.59
N TYR A 210 -39.35 -30.18 -19.44
CA TYR A 210 -40.77 -29.85 -19.19
C TYR A 210 -41.05 -28.35 -19.34
N GLY A 211 -40.04 -27.52 -19.39
CA GLY A 211 -40.13 -26.07 -19.49
C GLY A 211 -40.43 -25.42 -18.13
N SER A 212 -41.52 -25.79 -17.49
CA SER A 212 -41.97 -25.18 -16.23
C SER A 212 -42.28 -26.21 -15.14
N ILE A 213 -42.30 -25.77 -13.88
CA ILE A 213 -42.75 -26.61 -12.76
C ILE A 213 -44.21 -27.01 -12.91
N ASP A 214 -45.06 -26.17 -13.48
CA ASP A 214 -46.47 -26.52 -13.73
C ASP A 214 -46.59 -27.67 -14.72
N ALA A 215 -45.87 -27.62 -15.82
CA ALA A 215 -45.84 -28.70 -16.80
C ALA A 215 -45.22 -29.98 -16.21
N LEU A 216 -44.18 -29.83 -15.39
CA LEU A 216 -43.58 -30.94 -14.68
C LEU A 216 -44.55 -31.64 -13.73
N TYR A 217 -45.27 -30.91 -12.87
CA TYR A 217 -46.21 -31.46 -11.90
C TYR A 217 -47.48 -31.98 -12.60
N ALA A 218 -47.95 -31.36 -13.67
CA ALA A 218 -49.04 -31.89 -14.49
C ALA A 218 -48.69 -33.22 -15.17
N ALA A 219 -47.41 -33.44 -15.48
CA ALA A 219 -46.92 -34.68 -16.08
C ALA A 219 -46.68 -35.80 -15.04
N MET A 220 -46.84 -35.53 -13.74
CA MET A 220 -46.60 -36.46 -12.63
C MET A 220 -47.87 -36.96 -11.92
N PRO A 221 -48.93 -37.39 -12.59
CA PRO A 221 -50.18 -37.87 -11.93
C PRO A 221 -49.98 -39.26 -11.30
N THR A 222 -48.95 -40.02 -11.60
CA THR A 222 -48.65 -41.35 -11.02
C THR A 222 -47.14 -41.51 -10.76
N PRO A 223 -46.72 -42.44 -9.84
CA PRO A 223 -45.30 -42.72 -9.58
C PRO A 223 -44.51 -43.24 -10.77
N GLU A 224 -45.22 -43.68 -11.81
CA GLU A 224 -44.62 -44.19 -13.07
C GLU A 224 -44.57 -43.09 -14.14
N MET A 225 -43.51 -42.28 -14.08
CA MET A 225 -43.28 -41.29 -15.13
C MET A 225 -42.92 -41.96 -16.46
N ALA A 226 -43.24 -41.24 -17.56
CA ALA A 226 -42.98 -41.72 -18.93
C ALA A 226 -41.51 -42.17 -19.13
N PRO A 227 -41.23 -43.20 -19.91
CA PRO A 227 -39.89 -43.65 -20.21
C PRO A 227 -39.00 -42.51 -20.71
N GLY A 228 -37.83 -42.33 -20.09
CA GLY A 228 -36.86 -41.27 -20.44
C GLY A 228 -36.90 -40.03 -19.54
N THR A 229 -37.62 -40.02 -18.43
CA THR A 229 -37.54 -38.93 -17.44
C THR A 229 -36.11 -38.81 -16.89
N PRO A 230 -35.53 -37.59 -16.82
CA PRO A 230 -34.17 -37.37 -16.37
C PRO A 230 -33.96 -37.46 -14.85
N ALA A 231 -34.94 -37.99 -14.13
CA ALA A 231 -34.92 -38.17 -12.67
C ALA A 231 -35.09 -39.64 -12.23
N LYS A 232 -34.33 -40.04 -11.21
CA LYS A 232 -34.44 -41.37 -10.60
C LYS A 232 -35.75 -41.49 -9.80
N PRO A 233 -36.31 -42.68 -9.60
CA PRO A 233 -37.61 -42.88 -8.86
C PRO A 233 -37.64 -42.23 -7.46
N GLY A 234 -36.50 -42.26 -6.75
CA GLY A 234 -36.37 -41.59 -5.44
C GLY A 234 -36.43 -40.06 -5.50
N VAL A 235 -36.05 -39.44 -6.63
CA VAL A 235 -36.18 -38.00 -6.85
C VAL A 235 -37.61 -37.63 -7.22
N ILE A 236 -38.29 -38.47 -8.00
CA ILE A 236 -39.68 -38.28 -8.37
C ILE A 236 -40.56 -38.23 -7.11
N LYS A 237 -40.35 -39.16 -6.16
CA LYS A 237 -41.03 -39.17 -4.88
C LYS A 237 -40.81 -37.86 -4.11
N LYS A 238 -39.58 -37.38 -4.07
CA LYS A 238 -39.22 -36.09 -3.42
C LYS A 238 -39.89 -34.88 -4.08
N LEU A 239 -40.00 -34.88 -5.39
CA LEU A 239 -40.71 -33.84 -6.13
C LEU A 239 -42.20 -33.84 -5.79
N GLN A 240 -42.85 -35.03 -5.72
CA GLN A 240 -44.26 -35.15 -5.32
C GLN A 240 -44.51 -34.69 -3.88
N GLU A 241 -43.60 -35.06 -2.95
CA GLU A 241 -43.70 -34.66 -1.55
C GLU A 241 -43.35 -33.16 -1.35
N GLY A 242 -42.60 -32.57 -2.27
CA GLY A 242 -42.07 -31.21 -2.21
C GLY A 242 -42.77 -30.19 -3.10
N GLU A 243 -43.91 -30.49 -3.70
CA GLU A 243 -44.62 -29.61 -4.64
C GLU A 243 -44.95 -28.25 -4.03
N GLU A 244 -45.51 -28.25 -2.82
CA GLU A 244 -45.87 -27.02 -2.10
C GLU A 244 -44.62 -26.13 -1.88
N MET A 245 -43.49 -26.74 -1.51
CA MET A 245 -42.22 -26.04 -1.33
C MET A 245 -41.66 -25.50 -2.64
N ALA A 246 -41.80 -26.26 -3.75
CA ALA A 246 -41.42 -25.79 -5.08
C ALA A 246 -42.21 -24.55 -5.50
N ARG A 247 -43.54 -24.58 -5.28
CA ARG A 247 -44.41 -23.44 -5.61
C ARG A 247 -44.11 -22.20 -4.78
N MET A 248 -43.90 -22.38 -3.48
CA MET A 248 -43.43 -21.28 -2.62
C MET A 248 -42.08 -20.74 -3.07
N SER A 249 -41.16 -21.63 -3.40
CA SER A 249 -39.82 -21.23 -3.89
C SER A 249 -39.89 -20.53 -5.25
N TYR A 250 -40.79 -20.92 -6.12
CA TYR A 250 -41.09 -20.23 -7.38
C TYR A 250 -41.53 -18.78 -7.14
N ASP A 251 -42.49 -18.59 -6.22
CA ASP A 251 -43.02 -17.27 -5.91
C ASP A 251 -41.92 -16.36 -5.27
N LEU A 252 -41.09 -16.90 -4.39
CA LEU A 252 -39.97 -16.19 -3.76
C LEU A 252 -38.90 -15.82 -4.76
N ALA A 253 -38.60 -16.67 -5.75
CA ALA A 253 -37.60 -16.44 -6.79
C ALA A 253 -38.07 -15.51 -7.91
N THR A 254 -39.42 -15.29 -8.02
CA THR A 254 -39.98 -14.46 -9.09
C THR A 254 -39.73 -12.97 -8.82
N ILE A 255 -39.12 -12.28 -9.78
CA ILE A 255 -39.02 -10.82 -9.79
C ILE A 255 -40.38 -10.26 -10.21
N ARG A 256 -40.95 -9.41 -9.37
CA ARG A 256 -42.20 -8.73 -9.68
C ARG A 256 -41.95 -7.53 -10.60
N CYS A 257 -42.76 -7.38 -11.63
CA CYS A 257 -42.62 -6.33 -12.63
C CYS A 257 -43.77 -5.30 -12.57
N ASP A 258 -44.47 -5.25 -11.48
CA ASP A 258 -45.71 -4.46 -11.26
C ASP A 258 -45.59 -3.50 -10.06
N ALA A 259 -44.38 -3.15 -9.64
CA ALA A 259 -44.18 -2.17 -8.59
C ALA A 259 -44.81 -0.81 -8.96
N PRO A 260 -45.49 -0.13 -8.01
CA PRO A 260 -46.17 1.13 -8.25
C PRO A 260 -45.18 2.30 -8.41
N LEU A 261 -44.25 2.14 -9.38
CA LEU A 261 -43.18 3.07 -9.66
C LEU A 261 -43.65 4.10 -10.66
N ASP A 262 -43.48 5.40 -10.34
CA ASP A 262 -43.62 6.47 -11.33
C ASP A 262 -42.33 6.57 -12.14
N PHE A 263 -42.39 6.19 -13.42
CA PHE A 263 -41.22 6.05 -14.27
C PHE A 263 -41.60 6.26 -15.74
N THR A 264 -40.81 7.07 -16.40
CA THR A 264 -40.78 7.20 -17.88
C THR A 264 -39.33 7.20 -18.37
N PRO A 265 -39.00 6.55 -19.50
CA PRO A 265 -37.62 6.54 -20.01
C PRO A 265 -37.05 7.91 -20.27
N GLU A 266 -37.89 8.88 -20.69
CA GLU A 266 -37.51 10.24 -21.04
C GLU A 266 -37.00 11.04 -19.84
N GLU A 267 -37.47 10.75 -18.65
CA GLU A 267 -36.99 11.40 -17.41
C GLU A 267 -35.57 10.97 -17.04
N ASN A 268 -35.14 9.83 -17.55
CA ASN A 268 -33.84 9.21 -17.29
C ASN A 268 -32.78 9.48 -18.38
N LEU A 269 -33.08 10.37 -19.35
CA LEU A 269 -32.12 10.80 -20.34
C LEU A 269 -30.86 11.36 -19.67
N ARG A 270 -29.69 10.99 -20.20
CA ARG A 270 -28.43 11.49 -19.70
C ARG A 270 -28.36 13.00 -19.76
N ARG A 271 -27.91 13.60 -18.66
CA ARG A 271 -27.75 15.04 -18.49
C ARG A 271 -26.29 15.34 -18.18
N GLU A 272 -25.88 16.58 -18.40
CA GLU A 272 -24.59 17.04 -17.93
C GLU A 272 -24.51 16.97 -16.40
N VAL A 273 -23.32 16.70 -15.88
CA VAL A 273 -23.10 16.62 -14.44
C VAL A 273 -23.18 18.01 -13.80
N ASP A 274 -23.58 18.07 -12.54
CA ASP A 274 -23.42 19.27 -11.74
C ASP A 274 -21.93 19.40 -11.39
N ASN A 275 -21.23 20.19 -12.21
CA ASN A 275 -19.77 20.36 -12.11
C ASN A 275 -19.34 20.75 -10.70
N ASP A 276 -19.98 21.75 -10.12
CA ASP A 276 -19.52 22.33 -8.85
C ASP A 276 -19.72 21.36 -7.70
N LYS A 277 -20.88 20.70 -7.64
CA LYS A 277 -21.18 19.71 -6.59
C LYS A 277 -20.33 18.46 -6.75
N LEU A 278 -20.17 17.97 -7.97
CA LEU A 278 -19.37 16.76 -8.22
C LEU A 278 -17.88 17.00 -7.97
N TYR A 279 -17.38 18.18 -8.36
CA TYR A 279 -16.01 18.59 -8.07
C TYR A 279 -15.74 18.58 -6.56
N GLN A 280 -16.60 19.20 -5.75
CA GLN A 280 -16.45 19.24 -4.29
C GLN A 280 -16.49 17.83 -3.67
N LEU A 281 -17.40 16.97 -4.14
CA LEU A 281 -17.50 15.60 -3.67
C LEU A 281 -16.22 14.81 -3.99
N PHE A 282 -15.69 14.94 -5.21
CA PHE A 282 -14.45 14.25 -5.58
C PHE A 282 -13.22 14.79 -4.87
N LEU A 283 -13.20 16.09 -4.58
CA LEU A 283 -12.16 16.69 -3.77
C LEU A 283 -12.16 16.13 -2.34
N ASN A 284 -13.33 16.09 -1.68
CA ASN A 284 -13.50 15.51 -0.34
C ASN A 284 -13.17 14.01 -0.29
N LEU A 285 -13.36 13.31 -1.39
CA LEU A 285 -13.02 11.89 -1.53
C LEU A 285 -11.57 11.65 -1.99
N GLU A 286 -10.82 12.70 -2.26
CA GLU A 286 -9.44 12.66 -2.78
C GLU A 286 -9.33 11.94 -4.14
N PHE A 287 -10.34 12.09 -5.00
CA PHE A 287 -10.44 11.44 -6.31
C PHE A 287 -9.90 12.30 -7.45
N ALA A 288 -8.67 12.82 -7.34
CA ALA A 288 -8.05 13.69 -8.35
C ALA A 288 -8.14 13.14 -9.79
N LYS A 289 -7.85 11.84 -9.98
CA LYS A 289 -7.95 11.19 -11.31
C LYS A 289 -9.37 11.15 -11.88
N LEU A 290 -10.39 11.21 -11.06
CA LEU A 290 -11.77 11.26 -11.53
C LEU A 290 -12.18 12.71 -11.86
N ILE A 291 -11.63 13.70 -11.17
CA ILE A 291 -11.76 15.13 -11.55
C ILE A 291 -11.26 15.30 -12.98
N ASP A 292 -10.04 14.83 -13.28
CA ASP A 292 -9.47 14.87 -14.64
C ASP A 292 -10.33 14.10 -15.66
N LYS A 293 -10.75 12.89 -15.31
CA LYS A 293 -11.51 12.00 -16.20
C LYS A 293 -12.86 12.58 -16.60
N TYR A 294 -13.53 13.27 -15.68
CA TYR A 294 -14.84 13.90 -15.91
C TYR A 294 -14.72 15.36 -16.36
N HIS A 295 -13.48 15.87 -16.57
CA HIS A 295 -13.18 17.24 -17.01
C HIS A 295 -13.85 18.30 -16.12
N LEU A 296 -13.88 18.05 -14.81
CA LEU A 296 -14.49 18.96 -13.85
C LEU A 296 -13.56 20.15 -13.59
N THR A 297 -14.15 21.34 -13.52
CA THR A 297 -13.42 22.58 -13.23
C THR A 297 -13.80 23.09 -11.83
N ALA A 298 -12.85 23.74 -11.17
CA ALA A 298 -13.11 24.34 -9.87
C ALA A 298 -14.26 25.37 -9.93
N PRO A 299 -15.18 25.36 -8.95
CA PRO A 299 -16.28 26.33 -8.90
C PRO A 299 -15.78 27.76 -8.88
N GLN A 300 -16.35 28.61 -9.76
CA GLN A 300 -16.11 30.06 -9.73
C GLN A 300 -17.19 30.72 -8.87
N GLY A 301 -16.95 30.97 -7.57
CA GLY A 301 -17.92 31.70 -6.74
C GLY A 301 -17.54 31.78 -5.24
N GLU A 302 -18.05 32.79 -4.54
CA GLU A 302 -17.90 32.99 -3.09
C GLU A 302 -18.62 31.88 -2.31
N GLY A 303 -17.89 30.88 -1.90
CA GLY A 303 -18.42 29.72 -1.11
C GLY A 303 -17.59 28.48 -1.14
N ALA A 304 -16.46 28.45 -1.86
CA ALA A 304 -15.48 27.39 -1.75
C ALA A 304 -14.93 27.33 -0.31
N PRO A 305 -14.71 26.10 0.29
CA PRO A 305 -13.92 26.04 1.51
C PRO A 305 -12.61 26.77 1.22
N GLN A 306 -12.16 27.60 2.17
CA GLN A 306 -10.90 28.34 2.03
C GLN A 306 -9.75 27.36 1.80
N ALA A 307 -9.53 26.98 0.54
CA ALA A 307 -8.19 26.68 0.09
C ALA A 307 -7.37 27.93 0.40
N GLU A 308 -6.24 27.77 1.06
CA GLU A 308 -5.29 28.86 1.23
C GLU A 308 -5.16 29.47 -0.16
N GLN A 309 -5.41 30.79 -0.30
CA GLN A 309 -5.49 31.44 -1.60
C GLN A 309 -4.27 31.05 -2.42
N ALA A 310 -4.52 30.42 -3.58
CA ALA A 310 -3.46 30.26 -4.54
C ALA A 310 -2.84 31.65 -4.75
N VAL A 311 -1.59 31.80 -4.33
CA VAL A 311 -0.88 33.06 -4.58
C VAL A 311 -0.73 33.14 -6.09
N GLU A 312 -1.53 33.95 -6.76
CA GLU A 312 -1.29 34.33 -8.15
C GLU A 312 0.07 35.07 -8.17
N CYS A 313 1.13 34.30 -8.26
CA CYS A 313 2.45 34.86 -8.51
C CYS A 313 2.56 35.14 -10.02
N VAL A 314 2.51 36.40 -10.38
CA VAL A 314 2.81 36.83 -11.75
C VAL A 314 4.34 36.66 -11.93
N CYS A 315 4.72 35.57 -12.59
CA CYS A 315 6.11 35.27 -12.83
C CYS A 315 6.56 35.82 -14.19
N THR A 316 7.46 36.80 -14.17
CA THR A 316 8.23 37.20 -15.37
C THR A 316 9.42 36.29 -15.56
N SER A 317 9.91 36.15 -16.78
CA SER A 317 11.07 35.25 -17.04
C SER A 317 12.06 35.87 -18.00
N GLU A 318 13.31 35.48 -17.85
CA GLU A 318 14.37 35.76 -18.80
C GLU A 318 15.27 34.53 -18.99
N VAL A 319 15.83 34.42 -20.18
CA VAL A 319 16.93 33.48 -20.46
C VAL A 319 18.25 34.22 -20.26
N VAL A 320 19.12 33.66 -19.43
CA VAL A 320 20.43 34.28 -19.12
C VAL A 320 21.47 33.79 -20.10
N GLU A 321 21.97 34.67 -20.95
CA GLU A 321 22.94 34.33 -22.00
C GLU A 321 24.30 34.97 -21.79
N THR A 322 24.44 35.91 -20.83
CA THR A 322 25.66 36.63 -20.58
C THR A 322 26.09 36.66 -19.10
N TRP A 323 27.40 36.71 -18.84
CA TRP A 323 27.94 36.80 -17.48
C TRP A 323 27.61 38.12 -16.78
N GLU A 324 27.51 39.23 -17.52
CA GLU A 324 27.15 40.52 -16.94
C GLU A 324 25.75 40.44 -16.32
N ARG A 325 24.79 39.82 -17.04
CA ARG A 325 23.46 39.66 -16.52
C ARG A 325 23.38 38.66 -15.36
N LEU A 326 24.14 37.57 -15.46
CA LEU A 326 24.29 36.61 -14.38
C LEU A 326 24.84 37.24 -13.09
N ASP A 327 25.87 38.08 -13.20
CA ASP A 327 26.47 38.78 -12.06
C ASP A 327 25.48 39.72 -11.35
N GLU A 328 24.61 40.38 -12.11
CA GLU A 328 23.53 41.17 -11.54
C GLU A 328 22.53 40.31 -10.78
N LEU A 329 22.11 39.18 -11.38
CA LEU A 329 21.18 38.25 -10.75
C LEU A 329 21.77 37.59 -9.51
N MET A 330 23.04 37.18 -9.53
CA MET A 330 23.71 36.60 -8.36
C MET A 330 23.70 37.56 -7.15
N LYS A 331 23.89 38.88 -7.38
CA LYS A 331 23.79 39.90 -6.33
C LYS A 331 22.33 40.03 -5.81
N LEU A 332 21.33 39.96 -6.70
CA LEU A 332 19.93 39.97 -6.30
C LEU A 332 19.56 38.73 -5.49
N TRP A 333 20.02 37.56 -5.93
CA TRP A 333 19.77 36.29 -5.24
C TRP A 333 20.45 36.23 -3.87
N GLN A 334 21.65 36.83 -3.73
CA GLN A 334 22.35 36.95 -2.45
C GLN A 334 21.62 37.91 -1.48
N ALA A 335 20.97 38.94 -2.03
CA ALA A 335 20.19 39.89 -1.24
C ALA A 335 18.77 39.42 -0.89
N ALA A 336 18.27 38.41 -1.59
CA ALA A 336 16.96 37.83 -1.34
C ALA A 336 16.95 36.96 -0.09
N ASP A 337 15.81 36.86 0.59
CA ASP A 337 15.65 35.97 1.73
C ASP A 337 15.91 34.51 1.35
N PHE A 338 15.48 34.10 0.15
CA PHE A 338 15.77 32.81 -0.49
C PHE A 338 15.44 32.86 -1.99
N VAL A 339 15.91 31.86 -2.72
CA VAL A 339 15.56 31.63 -4.13
C VAL A 339 15.02 30.21 -4.31
N ASN A 340 14.04 30.04 -5.18
CA ASN A 340 13.49 28.75 -5.53
C ASN A 340 14.26 28.17 -6.71
N VAL A 341 14.75 26.96 -6.55
CA VAL A 341 15.65 26.32 -7.54
C VAL A 341 15.04 25.02 -8.00
N LEU A 342 14.91 24.88 -9.31
CA LEU A 342 14.57 23.62 -9.95
C LEU A 342 15.54 23.36 -11.10
N ALA A 343 16.27 22.25 -11.02
CA ALA A 343 17.23 21.83 -12.03
C ALA A 343 16.83 20.50 -12.66
N LEU A 344 17.16 20.30 -13.92
CA LEU A 344 17.03 18.98 -14.53
C LEU A 344 18.04 18.01 -13.90
N PRO A 345 17.77 16.69 -13.90
CA PRO A 345 18.66 15.69 -13.32
C PRO A 345 20.09 15.66 -13.93
N ASN A 346 20.22 16.05 -15.19
CA ASN A 346 21.49 16.17 -15.90
C ASN A 346 22.15 17.56 -15.76
N LEU A 347 21.52 18.45 -15.01
CA LEU A 347 21.96 19.83 -14.78
C LEU A 347 22.08 20.72 -16.04
N ASP A 348 21.60 20.29 -17.21
CA ASP A 348 21.66 21.09 -18.45
C ASP A 348 20.78 22.32 -18.43
N VAL A 349 19.73 22.33 -17.61
CA VAL A 349 18.81 23.45 -17.42
C VAL A 349 18.58 23.68 -15.93
N VAL A 350 18.77 24.94 -15.50
CA VAL A 350 18.48 25.40 -14.14
C VAL A 350 17.51 26.57 -14.22
N CYS A 351 16.42 26.49 -13.47
CA CYS A 351 15.51 27.60 -13.24
C CYS A 351 15.72 28.14 -11.82
N VAL A 352 15.98 29.42 -11.70
CA VAL A 352 16.10 30.13 -10.42
C VAL A 352 15.02 31.19 -10.35
N GLU A 353 14.05 31.04 -9.48
CA GLU A 353 12.98 32.01 -9.24
C GLU A 353 13.25 32.72 -7.92
N TYR A 354 13.14 34.06 -7.95
CA TYR A 354 13.16 34.87 -6.74
C TYR A 354 11.96 35.84 -6.72
N ARG A 355 11.56 36.25 -5.54
CA ARG A 355 10.38 37.10 -5.34
C ARG A 355 10.78 38.41 -4.70
N PRO A 356 10.81 39.53 -5.47
CA PRO A 356 10.96 40.86 -4.91
C PRO A 356 9.79 41.24 -4.00
N SER A 357 8.62 40.67 -4.25
CA SER A 357 7.41 40.78 -3.41
C SER A 357 6.63 39.48 -3.44
N PRO A 358 5.73 39.23 -2.48
CA PRO A 358 4.99 37.95 -2.42
C PRO A 358 4.22 37.56 -3.69
N ASN A 359 3.75 38.55 -4.46
CA ASN A 359 2.93 38.34 -5.64
C ASN A 359 3.68 38.52 -6.97
N GLU A 360 4.98 38.79 -6.93
CA GLU A 360 5.81 39.02 -8.12
C GLU A 360 6.99 38.07 -8.09
N GLY A 361 7.03 37.13 -9.03
CA GLY A 361 8.14 36.23 -9.24
C GLY A 361 8.97 36.65 -10.45
N HIS A 362 10.28 36.40 -10.41
CA HIS A 362 11.17 36.54 -11.54
C HIS A 362 11.98 35.26 -11.70
N ALA A 363 11.78 34.55 -12.82
CA ALA A 363 12.47 33.31 -13.12
C ALA A 363 13.61 33.53 -14.12
N ALA A 364 14.81 33.24 -13.72
CA ALA A 364 15.98 33.17 -14.58
C ALA A 364 16.18 31.73 -15.05
N LEU A 365 16.23 31.53 -16.35
CA LEU A 365 16.45 30.26 -17.01
C LEU A 365 17.88 30.20 -17.55
N LEU A 366 18.64 29.23 -17.12
CA LEU A 366 20.04 29.02 -17.48
C LEU A 366 20.16 27.69 -18.21
N PHE A 367 20.67 27.76 -19.43
CA PHE A 367 20.86 26.62 -20.31
C PHE A 367 22.35 26.39 -20.57
N ALA A 368 22.78 25.13 -20.51
CA ALA A 368 24.16 24.74 -20.74
C ALA A 368 24.68 25.09 -22.14
N ASP A 369 23.80 25.09 -23.14
CA ASP A 369 24.11 25.39 -24.52
C ASP A 369 24.04 26.88 -24.89
N ARG A 370 23.61 27.77 -23.96
CA ARG A 370 23.44 29.21 -24.23
C ARG A 370 24.31 30.13 -23.42
N LEU A 371 24.66 29.69 -22.19
CA LEU A 371 25.55 30.51 -21.33
C LEU A 371 26.98 30.01 -21.45
N GLU A 372 27.86 30.82 -22.06
CA GLU A 372 29.29 30.50 -22.06
C GLU A 372 29.84 30.47 -20.63
N GLY A 373 30.59 29.40 -20.25
CA GLY A 373 31.02 29.19 -18.87
C GLY A 373 29.93 28.68 -17.90
N TYR A 374 28.91 28.02 -18.39
CA TYR A 374 27.82 27.47 -17.60
C TYR A 374 28.26 26.64 -16.39
N ASN A 375 29.32 25.84 -16.52
CA ASN A 375 29.86 25.05 -15.41
C ASN A 375 30.45 25.94 -14.29
N ASP A 376 31.00 27.10 -14.62
CA ASP A 376 31.48 28.07 -13.62
C ASP A 376 30.29 28.68 -12.86
N PHE A 377 29.16 28.92 -13.56
CA PHE A 377 27.89 29.30 -12.91
C PHE A 377 27.42 28.20 -11.95
N LEU A 378 27.29 26.93 -12.37
CA LEU A 378 26.88 25.84 -11.49
C LEU A 378 27.71 25.81 -10.22
N LYS A 379 29.06 25.90 -10.39
CA LYS A 379 29.96 25.89 -9.26
C LYS A 379 29.76 27.12 -8.36
N ALA A 380 29.75 28.33 -8.91
CA ALA A 380 29.60 29.55 -8.13
C ALA A 380 28.26 29.62 -7.39
N PHE A 381 27.17 29.25 -8.05
CA PHE A 381 25.83 29.29 -7.47
C PHE A 381 25.61 28.21 -6.41
N PHE A 382 25.90 26.95 -6.73
CA PHE A 382 25.56 25.85 -5.85
C PHE A 382 26.50 25.69 -4.66
N THR A 383 27.76 26.18 -4.72
CA THR A 383 28.69 26.20 -3.57
C THR A 383 28.46 27.40 -2.65
N SER A 384 27.72 28.43 -3.09
CA SER A 384 27.49 29.63 -2.28
C SER A 384 26.60 29.29 -1.07
N GLY A 385 27.11 29.48 0.14
CA GLY A 385 26.32 29.41 1.38
C GLY A 385 25.49 30.68 1.64
N ASP A 386 25.86 31.81 0.99
CA ASP A 386 25.18 33.10 1.17
C ASP A 386 23.86 33.17 0.41
N ILE A 387 23.74 32.46 -0.72
CA ILE A 387 22.49 32.33 -1.45
C ILE A 387 21.67 31.18 -0.84
N LYS A 388 20.59 31.53 -0.16
CA LYS A 388 19.69 30.53 0.45
C LYS A 388 18.76 29.93 -0.61
N LYS A 389 18.80 28.62 -0.78
CA LYS A 389 18.10 27.89 -1.83
C LYS A 389 16.98 27.04 -1.25
N VAL A 390 15.83 27.11 -1.90
CA VAL A 390 14.65 26.26 -1.66
C VAL A 390 14.46 25.39 -2.90
N THR A 391 14.24 24.10 -2.73
CA THR A 391 14.08 23.17 -3.85
C THR A 391 13.03 22.11 -3.57
N HIS A 392 12.89 21.19 -4.51
CA HIS A 392 12.13 19.95 -4.40
C HIS A 392 13.07 18.79 -4.73
N SER A 393 12.99 17.69 -3.96
CA SER A 393 13.87 16.51 -4.13
C SER A 393 15.35 16.83 -3.97
N LEU A 394 15.71 17.52 -2.88
CA LEU A 394 17.07 17.98 -2.58
C LEU A 394 18.13 16.88 -2.68
N LYS A 395 17.84 15.68 -2.18
CA LYS A 395 18.79 14.55 -2.22
C LYS A 395 19.23 14.23 -3.64
N ALA A 396 18.27 14.20 -4.59
CA ALA A 396 18.57 13.92 -5.99
C ALA A 396 19.41 15.03 -6.64
N LEU A 397 19.06 16.28 -6.38
CA LEU A 397 19.85 17.43 -6.85
C LEU A 397 21.25 17.45 -6.25
N TRP A 398 21.38 17.18 -4.95
CA TRP A 398 22.66 17.12 -4.26
C TRP A 398 23.56 16.05 -4.88
N ARG A 399 23.03 14.87 -5.12
CA ARG A 399 23.77 13.78 -5.77
C ARG A 399 24.24 14.14 -7.19
N ALA A 400 23.36 14.77 -8.00
CA ALA A 400 23.74 15.24 -9.34
C ALA A 400 24.89 16.24 -9.30
N LEU A 401 24.87 17.19 -8.34
CA LEU A 401 25.95 18.16 -8.16
C LEU A 401 27.26 17.50 -7.70
N LEU A 402 27.21 16.53 -6.80
CA LEU A 402 28.40 15.78 -6.37
C LEU A 402 29.03 15.00 -7.53
N ALA A 403 28.23 14.45 -8.45
CA ALA A 403 28.73 13.77 -9.64
C ALA A 403 29.55 14.71 -10.55
N GLU A 404 29.23 16.01 -10.58
CA GLU A 404 29.99 17.07 -11.28
C GLU A 404 31.13 17.67 -10.41
N GLY A 405 31.43 17.10 -9.25
CA GLY A 405 32.45 17.57 -8.33
C GLY A 405 32.07 18.89 -7.63
N ILE A 406 30.80 19.24 -7.57
CA ILE A 406 30.31 20.44 -6.90
C ILE A 406 29.84 20.05 -5.50
N ALA A 407 30.40 20.67 -4.46
CA ALA A 407 29.93 20.49 -3.08
C ALA A 407 28.79 21.48 -2.77
N PRO A 408 27.51 21.02 -2.65
CA PRO A 408 26.39 21.94 -2.50
C PRO A 408 26.37 22.63 -1.14
N ALA A 409 25.90 23.88 -1.12
CA ALA A 409 25.70 24.66 0.10
C ALA A 409 24.49 25.59 -0.02
N GLY A 410 23.99 26.11 1.11
CA GLY A 410 22.96 27.12 1.16
C GLY A 410 21.53 26.61 0.92
N PHE A 411 21.29 25.30 0.91
CA PHE A 411 19.94 24.74 0.85
C PHE A 411 19.28 24.83 2.22
N VAL A 412 18.13 25.50 2.29
CA VAL A 412 17.40 25.78 3.52
C VAL A 412 16.02 25.14 3.57
N PHE A 413 15.52 24.61 2.45
CA PHE A 413 14.22 23.95 2.41
C PHE A 413 14.09 22.97 1.24
N ASP A 414 13.41 21.85 1.51
CA ASP A 414 12.99 20.85 0.53
C ASP A 414 11.49 20.58 0.70
N THR A 415 10.71 20.86 -0.33
CA THR A 415 9.24 20.71 -0.28
C THR A 415 8.80 19.25 -0.26
N GLU A 416 9.57 18.30 -0.83
CA GLU A 416 9.27 16.86 -0.79
C GLU A 416 9.38 16.32 0.63
N VAL A 417 10.49 16.59 1.31
CA VAL A 417 10.74 16.15 2.69
C VAL A 417 9.72 16.78 3.66
N ALA A 418 9.41 18.06 3.48
CA ALA A 418 8.41 18.75 4.29
C ALA A 418 7.01 18.14 4.12
N ALA A 419 6.60 17.86 2.89
CA ALA A 419 5.32 17.22 2.57
C ALA A 419 5.26 15.78 3.11
N TYR A 420 6.34 15.02 3.00
CA TYR A 420 6.44 13.68 3.57
C TYR A 420 6.23 13.68 5.09
N LEU A 421 6.84 14.59 5.82
CA LEU A 421 6.65 14.69 7.28
C LEU A 421 5.19 14.94 7.66
N LEU A 422 4.49 15.75 6.88
CA LEU A 422 3.08 16.07 7.11
C LEU A 422 2.14 14.91 6.76
N ALA A 423 2.48 14.11 5.75
CA ALA A 423 1.65 13.02 5.25
C ALA A 423 2.49 11.79 4.80
N PRO A 424 3.12 11.05 5.74
CA PRO A 424 4.08 10.00 5.44
C PRO A 424 3.48 8.75 4.74
N SER A 425 2.17 8.67 4.64
CA SER A 425 1.45 7.56 3.99
C SER A 425 0.97 7.88 2.57
N ASP A 426 1.21 9.08 2.04
CA ASP A 426 0.69 9.52 0.72
C ASP A 426 1.37 8.82 -0.48
N GLY A 427 2.55 8.28 -0.29
CA GLY A 427 3.26 7.46 -1.27
C GLY A 427 3.78 8.19 -2.52
N SER A 428 3.49 9.49 -2.70
CA SER A 428 4.01 10.34 -3.78
C SER A 428 3.87 11.80 -3.40
N TYR A 429 4.91 12.59 -3.67
CA TYR A 429 5.03 14.00 -3.29
C TYR A 429 5.37 14.88 -4.51
N GLU A 430 5.04 14.44 -5.74
CA GLU A 430 5.25 15.21 -6.97
C GLU A 430 4.61 16.61 -6.86
N LEU A 431 5.27 17.62 -7.44
CA LEU A 431 4.87 19.02 -7.34
C LEU A 431 3.44 19.27 -7.80
N GLU A 432 3.01 18.68 -8.92
CA GLU A 432 1.65 18.80 -9.40
C GLU A 432 0.62 18.22 -8.42
N LYS A 433 0.97 17.14 -7.72
CA LYS A 433 0.11 16.56 -6.69
C LYS A 433 0.06 17.45 -5.45
N LEU A 434 1.19 18.02 -5.05
CA LEU A 434 1.24 18.96 -3.92
C LEU A 434 0.48 20.25 -4.24
N GLY A 435 0.56 20.77 -5.48
CA GLY A 435 -0.23 21.90 -5.95
C GLY A 435 -1.72 21.64 -5.82
N MET A 436 -2.19 20.48 -6.28
CA MET A 436 -3.58 20.07 -6.12
C MET A 436 -3.97 19.91 -4.65
N THR A 437 -3.10 19.29 -3.84
CA THR A 437 -3.37 19.01 -2.43
C THR A 437 -3.50 20.25 -1.56
N TYR A 438 -2.62 21.25 -1.76
CA TYR A 438 -2.56 22.42 -0.88
C TYR A 438 -3.32 23.62 -1.42
N TYR A 439 -3.41 23.76 -2.76
CA TYR A 439 -4.01 24.94 -3.40
C TYR A 439 -5.25 24.64 -4.23
N ASN A 440 -5.59 23.34 -4.39
CA ASN A 440 -6.68 22.91 -5.27
C ASN A 440 -6.54 23.46 -6.72
N GLN A 441 -5.29 23.49 -7.19
CA GLN A 441 -4.93 24.04 -8.49
C GLN A 441 -4.16 23.01 -9.29
N GLU A 442 -4.50 22.89 -10.59
CA GLU A 442 -3.75 22.05 -11.53
C GLU A 442 -2.45 22.74 -11.93
N PHE A 443 -1.38 21.95 -11.93
CA PHE A 443 -0.06 22.35 -12.41
C PHE A 443 0.39 21.45 -13.56
N PRO A 444 1.28 21.94 -14.44
CA PRO A 444 1.91 21.12 -15.48
C PRO A 444 2.51 19.86 -14.85
N LYS A 445 2.70 18.81 -15.63
CA LYS A 445 3.31 17.58 -15.11
C LYS A 445 4.83 17.69 -15.22
N ALA A 446 5.54 17.14 -14.23
CA ALA A 446 7.01 17.11 -14.25
C ALA A 446 7.57 16.43 -15.52
N LYS A 447 6.86 15.45 -16.09
CA LYS A 447 7.22 14.82 -17.37
C LYS A 447 7.33 15.81 -18.54
N ASP A 448 6.69 16.97 -18.49
CA ASP A 448 6.69 17.95 -19.59
C ASP A 448 8.07 18.59 -19.78
N TYR A 449 8.90 18.64 -18.73
CA TYR A 449 10.30 19.09 -18.79
C TYR A 449 11.31 17.97 -18.53
N LEU A 450 10.90 16.82 -17.94
CA LEU A 450 11.80 15.68 -17.68
C LEU A 450 11.86 14.68 -18.83
N ALA A 451 10.97 14.77 -19.81
CA ALA A 451 10.97 13.87 -20.94
C ALA A 451 12.26 14.05 -21.78
N GLU A 452 12.80 12.93 -22.27
CA GLU A 452 13.95 12.95 -23.18
C GLU A 452 13.65 13.84 -24.39
N GLY A 453 14.53 14.83 -24.66
CA GLY A 453 14.34 15.78 -25.77
C GLY A 453 13.34 16.91 -25.50
N ALA A 454 12.81 17.07 -24.29
CA ALA A 454 11.90 18.18 -23.95
C ALA A 454 12.44 19.56 -24.31
N PHE A 455 13.74 19.77 -24.16
CA PHE A 455 14.47 20.97 -24.56
C PHE A 455 15.27 20.78 -25.86
N GLY A 456 14.99 19.73 -26.61
CA GLY A 456 15.69 19.44 -27.88
C GLY A 456 15.31 20.38 -29.01
N PRO A 457 16.11 20.42 -30.10
CA PRO A 457 15.93 21.37 -31.22
C PRO A 457 14.62 21.19 -32.01
N LEU A 458 13.90 20.11 -31.82
CA LEU A 458 12.62 19.82 -32.47
C LEU A 458 11.41 20.04 -31.54
N ALA A 459 11.63 20.32 -30.26
CA ALA A 459 10.58 20.59 -29.30
C ALA A 459 10.17 22.06 -29.30
N ASP A 460 8.90 22.34 -28.96
CA ASP A 460 8.48 23.70 -28.63
C ASP A 460 9.00 24.04 -27.22
N PRO A 461 10.01 24.92 -27.09
CA PRO A 461 10.60 25.21 -25.79
C PRO A 461 9.64 25.91 -24.83
N ALA A 462 8.53 26.46 -25.31
CA ALA A 462 7.56 27.19 -24.48
C ALA A 462 6.88 26.25 -23.45
N VAL A 463 6.57 25.01 -23.82
CA VAL A 463 5.90 24.04 -22.95
C VAL A 463 6.77 23.62 -21.77
N PRO A 464 7.98 23.01 -21.97
CA PRO A 464 8.83 22.61 -20.86
C PRO A 464 9.33 23.78 -20.03
N THR A 465 9.60 24.95 -20.65
CA THR A 465 9.99 26.17 -19.94
C THR A 465 8.87 26.67 -19.04
N GLY A 466 7.64 26.73 -19.55
CA GLY A 466 6.47 27.15 -18.77
C GLY A 466 6.20 26.20 -17.59
N ALA A 467 6.32 24.90 -17.81
CA ALA A 467 6.15 23.90 -16.76
C ALA A 467 7.23 24.02 -15.68
N LEU A 468 8.51 24.18 -16.08
CA LEU A 468 9.63 24.35 -15.16
C LEU A 468 9.48 25.60 -14.28
N MET A 469 9.10 26.73 -14.89
CA MET A 469 8.83 27.99 -14.18
C MET A 469 7.65 27.89 -13.22
N SER A 470 6.56 27.29 -13.68
CA SER A 470 5.38 27.06 -12.86
C SER A 470 5.70 26.26 -11.60
N HIS A 471 6.50 25.20 -11.74
CA HIS A 471 6.95 24.39 -10.62
C HIS A 471 7.93 25.14 -9.71
N ALA A 472 8.88 25.93 -10.26
CA ALA A 472 9.77 26.75 -9.44
C ALA A 472 8.99 27.77 -8.59
N SER A 473 7.98 28.37 -9.16
CA SER A 473 7.07 29.27 -8.43
C SER A 473 6.22 28.54 -7.38
N LEU A 474 5.72 27.34 -7.69
CA LEU A 474 4.99 26.49 -6.74
C LEU A 474 5.85 26.11 -5.53
N ILE A 475 7.13 25.82 -5.72
CA ILE A 475 8.08 25.50 -4.62
C ILE A 475 8.09 26.64 -3.60
N GLY A 476 8.15 27.90 -4.05
CA GLY A 476 8.11 29.06 -3.16
C GLY A 476 6.84 29.18 -2.34
N SER A 477 5.68 28.95 -2.96
CA SER A 477 4.39 28.96 -2.26
C SER A 477 4.27 27.79 -1.28
N LEU A 478 4.66 26.58 -1.69
CA LEU A 478 4.67 25.39 -0.83
C LEU A 478 5.56 25.59 0.39
N ARG A 479 6.72 26.25 0.26
CA ARG A 479 7.60 26.53 1.38
C ARG A 479 6.86 27.26 2.51
N GLU A 480 6.09 28.29 2.20
CA GLU A 480 5.35 29.07 3.19
C GLU A 480 4.30 28.21 3.88
N THR A 481 3.45 27.55 3.11
CA THR A 481 2.38 26.69 3.60
C THR A 481 2.91 25.53 4.43
N LEU A 482 3.90 24.80 3.93
CA LEU A 482 4.46 23.64 4.61
C LEU A 482 5.21 24.04 5.89
N THR A 483 5.93 25.18 5.88
CA THR A 483 6.57 25.73 7.08
C THR A 483 5.55 26.04 8.15
N GLY A 484 4.45 26.71 7.78
CA GLY A 484 3.36 27.03 8.70
C GLY A 484 2.80 25.77 9.38
N ARG A 485 2.49 24.74 8.58
CA ARG A 485 1.95 23.47 9.09
C ARG A 485 2.95 22.69 9.94
N LEU A 486 4.22 22.63 9.53
CA LEU A 486 5.26 21.97 10.34
C LEU A 486 5.42 22.63 11.71
N ARG A 487 5.35 23.96 11.78
CA ARG A 487 5.40 24.71 13.05
C ARG A 487 4.15 24.50 13.89
N GLU A 488 2.98 24.57 13.29
CA GLU A 488 1.70 24.29 13.96
C GLU A 488 1.68 22.90 14.60
N LEU A 489 2.21 21.91 13.91
CA LEU A 489 2.27 20.53 14.39
C LEU A 489 3.48 20.24 15.30
N GLY A 490 4.37 21.21 15.54
CA GLY A 490 5.57 21.06 16.36
C GLY A 490 6.67 20.19 15.72
N MET A 491 6.65 20.01 14.39
CA MET A 491 7.62 19.18 13.67
C MET A 491 8.73 20.01 12.99
N TRP A 492 8.79 21.32 13.20
CA TRP A 492 9.79 22.16 12.55
C TRP A 492 11.22 21.78 12.93
N ASP A 493 11.50 21.57 14.21
CA ASP A 493 12.84 21.20 14.68
C ASP A 493 13.28 19.85 14.10
N LEU A 494 12.37 18.87 14.03
CA LEU A 494 12.62 17.58 13.38
C LEU A 494 13.02 17.77 11.90
N TYR A 495 12.27 18.61 11.18
CA TYR A 495 12.54 18.92 9.79
C TYR A 495 13.90 19.57 9.61
N GLU A 496 14.15 20.65 10.34
CA GLU A 496 15.34 21.50 10.18
C GLU A 496 16.63 20.83 10.65
N THR A 497 16.55 20.03 11.72
CA THR A 497 17.75 19.45 12.36
C THR A 497 18.02 18.00 11.91
N ILE A 498 17.04 17.27 11.41
CA ILE A 498 17.18 15.86 11.05
C ILE A 498 16.90 15.62 9.57
N ASP A 499 15.65 15.76 9.11
CA ASP A 499 15.28 15.24 7.80
C ASP A 499 15.86 16.07 6.63
N LEU A 500 15.97 17.38 6.76
CA LEU A 500 16.60 18.24 5.73
C LEU A 500 18.12 18.01 5.62
N PRO A 501 18.91 18.09 6.69
CA PRO A 501 20.38 17.85 6.62
C PRO A 501 20.73 16.42 6.19
N LEU A 502 19.86 15.45 6.50
CA LEU A 502 20.03 14.06 6.12
C LEU A 502 20.10 13.88 4.59
N CYS A 503 19.42 14.73 3.81
CA CYS A 503 19.46 14.65 2.34
C CYS A 503 20.89 14.71 1.81
N GLY A 504 21.72 15.60 2.36
CA GLY A 504 23.13 15.69 1.99
C GLY A 504 23.96 14.48 2.40
N VAL A 505 23.72 13.94 3.61
CA VAL A 505 24.39 12.72 4.08
C VAL A 505 24.10 11.55 3.16
N LEU A 506 22.83 11.33 2.85
CA LEU A 506 22.42 10.22 1.97
C LEU A 506 22.95 10.38 0.55
N ALA A 507 22.97 11.59 0.01
CA ALA A 507 23.52 11.85 -1.31
C ALA A 507 25.03 11.57 -1.36
N GLU A 508 25.79 11.93 -0.31
CA GLU A 508 27.21 11.61 -0.17
C GLU A 508 27.44 10.10 -0.07
N MET A 509 26.62 9.38 0.71
CA MET A 509 26.69 7.91 0.82
C MET A 509 26.38 7.23 -0.52
N GLU A 510 25.34 7.68 -1.22
CA GLU A 510 24.98 7.15 -2.53
C GLU A 510 26.08 7.43 -3.58
N GLN A 511 26.77 8.56 -3.49
CA GLN A 511 27.89 8.92 -4.39
C GLN A 511 29.12 8.08 -4.08
N GLU A 512 29.44 7.85 -2.80
CA GLU A 512 30.58 7.03 -2.39
C GLU A 512 30.33 5.56 -2.78
N GLY A 513 29.15 5.01 -2.48
CA GLY A 513 28.82 3.60 -2.71
C GLY A 513 29.61 2.65 -1.81
N PHE A 514 29.39 1.35 -1.94
CA PHE A 514 30.02 0.31 -1.14
C PHE A 514 30.81 -0.66 -2.04
N LEU A 515 32.10 -0.82 -1.80
CA LEU A 515 32.95 -1.70 -2.60
C LEU A 515 32.58 -3.17 -2.39
N ILE A 516 32.52 -3.93 -3.50
CA ILE A 516 32.25 -5.37 -3.46
C ILE A 516 33.32 -6.13 -4.25
N ASP A 517 33.77 -7.26 -3.68
CA ASP A 517 34.68 -8.18 -4.36
C ASP A 517 33.93 -8.99 -5.42
N ARG A 518 34.11 -8.61 -6.69
CA ARG A 518 33.48 -9.29 -7.84
C ARG A 518 33.93 -10.74 -8.00
N GLY A 519 35.19 -11.03 -7.64
CA GLY A 519 35.76 -12.38 -7.74
C GLY A 519 35.10 -13.29 -6.73
N ALA A 520 35.08 -12.89 -5.46
CA ALA A 520 34.42 -13.62 -4.38
C ALA A 520 32.93 -13.82 -4.65
N LEU A 521 32.23 -12.79 -5.18
CA LEU A 521 30.82 -12.89 -5.56
C LEU A 521 30.58 -13.95 -6.66
N ALA A 522 31.44 -13.99 -7.67
CA ALA A 522 31.34 -14.96 -8.75
C ALA A 522 31.63 -16.40 -8.28
N GLU A 523 32.64 -16.60 -7.42
CA GLU A 523 32.95 -17.90 -6.81
C GLU A 523 31.79 -18.39 -5.95
N PHE A 524 31.20 -17.52 -5.15
CA PHE A 524 30.03 -17.86 -4.34
C PHE A 524 28.82 -18.23 -5.21
N GLY A 525 28.60 -17.52 -6.31
CA GLY A 525 27.55 -17.87 -7.29
C GLY A 525 27.75 -19.25 -7.92
N GLN A 526 28.99 -19.61 -8.23
CA GLN A 526 29.31 -20.95 -8.73
C GLN A 526 29.03 -22.04 -7.68
N MET A 527 29.43 -21.81 -6.44
CA MET A 527 29.16 -22.72 -5.31
C MET A 527 27.65 -22.91 -5.10
N LEU A 528 26.89 -21.80 -5.05
CA LEU A 528 25.42 -21.86 -4.90
C LEU A 528 24.77 -22.60 -6.07
N SER A 529 25.20 -22.34 -7.32
CA SER A 529 24.64 -22.99 -8.51
C SER A 529 24.90 -24.50 -8.50
N GLY A 530 26.08 -24.92 -8.06
CA GLY A 530 26.40 -26.32 -7.85
C GLY A 530 25.46 -26.97 -6.84
N ARG A 531 25.33 -26.38 -5.66
CA ARG A 531 24.45 -26.90 -4.59
C ARG A 531 22.97 -26.88 -4.98
N ILE A 532 22.50 -25.84 -5.70
CA ILE A 532 21.14 -25.80 -6.25
C ILE A 532 20.88 -27.00 -7.16
N GLY A 533 21.85 -27.34 -8.04
CA GLY A 533 21.74 -28.51 -8.90
C GLY A 533 21.65 -29.82 -8.15
N GLU A 534 22.45 -30.01 -7.08
CA GLU A 534 22.39 -31.19 -6.22
C GLU A 534 21.04 -31.32 -5.52
N VAL A 535 20.58 -30.27 -4.88
CA VAL A 535 19.30 -30.25 -4.14
C VAL A 535 18.12 -30.43 -5.10
N GLN A 536 18.18 -29.86 -6.31
CA GLN A 536 17.17 -30.08 -7.35
C GLN A 536 17.09 -31.56 -7.75
N ALA A 537 18.22 -32.22 -7.95
CA ALA A 537 18.25 -33.65 -8.27
C ALA A 537 17.70 -34.50 -7.11
N GLU A 538 18.01 -34.11 -5.86
CA GLU A 538 17.47 -34.75 -4.65
C GLU A 538 15.93 -34.61 -4.61
N ILE A 539 15.39 -33.39 -4.86
CA ILE A 539 13.95 -33.16 -4.89
C ILE A 539 13.27 -34.04 -5.92
N TYR A 540 13.81 -34.12 -7.13
CA TYR A 540 13.25 -34.95 -8.20
C TYR A 540 13.30 -36.45 -7.85
N THR A 541 14.38 -36.90 -7.21
CA THR A 541 14.50 -38.28 -6.72
C THR A 541 13.44 -38.58 -5.65
N LEU A 542 13.27 -37.69 -4.68
CA LEU A 542 12.27 -37.81 -3.59
C LEU A 542 10.83 -37.70 -4.10
N ALA A 543 10.61 -36.91 -5.14
CA ALA A 543 9.32 -36.77 -5.81
C ALA A 543 8.98 -37.99 -6.72
N GLY A 544 10.00 -38.76 -7.15
CA GLY A 544 9.86 -39.82 -8.17
C GLY A 544 9.39 -39.27 -9.51
N GLU A 545 9.76 -38.04 -9.85
CA GLU A 545 9.38 -37.31 -11.08
C GLU A 545 10.31 -36.11 -11.28
N ASP A 546 10.80 -35.87 -12.47
CA ASP A 546 11.78 -34.84 -12.83
C ASP A 546 11.22 -33.78 -13.81
N THR A 547 9.94 -33.82 -14.11
CA THR A 547 9.31 -33.00 -15.14
C THR A 547 8.49 -31.83 -14.61
N PHE A 548 8.56 -31.53 -13.32
CA PHE A 548 7.82 -30.40 -12.72
C PHE A 548 8.73 -29.23 -12.35
N ASN A 549 8.16 -28.03 -12.37
CA ASN A 549 8.85 -26.83 -11.93
C ASN A 549 8.68 -26.65 -10.40
N ILE A 550 9.79 -26.79 -9.65
CA ILE A 550 9.83 -26.62 -8.18
C ILE A 550 9.35 -25.23 -7.74
N ASN A 551 9.58 -24.19 -8.56
CA ASN A 551 9.14 -22.83 -8.30
C ASN A 551 7.66 -22.58 -8.59
N SER A 552 7.00 -23.49 -9.32
CA SER A 552 5.55 -23.42 -9.55
C SER A 552 4.78 -23.94 -8.35
N THR A 553 4.13 -23.04 -7.61
CA THR A 553 3.31 -23.40 -6.44
C THR A 553 2.24 -24.43 -6.76
N GLN A 554 1.69 -24.38 -7.98
CA GLN A 554 0.66 -25.31 -8.44
C GLN A 554 1.22 -26.70 -8.72
N GLN A 555 2.35 -26.82 -9.43
CA GLN A 555 2.98 -28.11 -9.74
C GLN A 555 3.54 -28.75 -8.47
N LEU A 556 4.26 -27.97 -7.68
CA LEU A 556 4.78 -28.43 -6.39
C LEU A 556 3.66 -28.89 -5.45
N GLY A 557 2.54 -28.15 -5.40
CA GLY A 557 1.39 -28.53 -4.60
C GLY A 557 0.82 -29.90 -5.00
N LYS A 558 0.75 -30.21 -6.29
CA LYS A 558 0.34 -31.55 -6.77
C LYS A 558 1.29 -32.65 -6.32
N ILE A 559 2.61 -32.39 -6.40
CA ILE A 559 3.61 -33.36 -5.94
C ILE A 559 3.45 -33.63 -4.44
N LEU A 560 3.41 -32.58 -3.61
CA LEU A 560 3.39 -32.72 -2.16
C LEU A 560 2.08 -33.34 -1.64
N PHE A 561 0.94 -32.87 -2.13
CA PHE A 561 -0.36 -33.19 -1.53
C PHE A 561 -1.11 -34.29 -2.27
N ASP A 562 -1.02 -34.35 -3.64
CA ASP A 562 -1.75 -35.35 -4.40
C ASP A 562 -0.89 -36.62 -4.62
N LYS A 563 0.42 -36.48 -4.90
CA LYS A 563 1.31 -37.66 -5.19
C LYS A 563 1.92 -38.23 -3.91
N LEU A 564 2.54 -37.40 -3.06
CA LEU A 564 3.18 -37.86 -1.84
C LEU A 564 2.21 -37.98 -0.65
N GLY A 565 0.97 -37.47 -0.77
CA GLY A 565 -0.10 -37.65 0.22
C GLY A 565 0.13 -36.87 1.51
N LEU A 566 0.96 -35.82 1.52
CA LEU A 566 1.15 -34.99 2.70
C LEU A 566 -0.15 -34.25 3.08
N PRO A 567 -0.41 -34.00 4.36
CA PRO A 567 -1.62 -33.33 4.78
C PRO A 567 -1.61 -31.85 4.33
N PRO A 568 -2.65 -31.37 3.61
CA PRO A 568 -2.70 -29.98 3.19
C PRO A 568 -3.00 -29.05 4.38
N VAL A 569 -2.09 -28.14 4.69
CA VAL A 569 -2.23 -27.20 5.81
C VAL A 569 -3.16 -26.04 5.43
N LYS A 570 -3.08 -25.56 4.17
CA LYS A 570 -3.87 -24.40 3.69
C LYS A 570 -4.19 -24.54 2.20
N LYS A 571 -5.48 -24.37 1.86
CA LYS A 571 -5.92 -24.28 0.46
C LYS A 571 -6.09 -22.82 0.04
N THR A 572 -5.73 -22.52 -1.19
CA THR A 572 -5.97 -21.23 -1.85
C THR A 572 -7.05 -21.39 -2.93
N LYS A 573 -7.53 -20.29 -3.49
CA LYS A 573 -8.52 -20.32 -4.60
C LYS A 573 -8.00 -21.06 -5.84
N THR A 574 -6.67 -21.16 -6.01
CA THR A 574 -6.02 -21.77 -7.18
C THR A 574 -5.37 -23.12 -6.91
N GLY A 575 -5.51 -23.67 -5.70
CA GLY A 575 -4.95 -24.95 -5.30
C GLY A 575 -4.37 -24.96 -3.89
N TYR A 576 -3.37 -25.78 -3.65
CA TYR A 576 -2.69 -25.88 -2.35
C TYR A 576 -1.68 -24.75 -2.17
N SER A 577 -1.59 -24.22 -0.94
CA SER A 577 -0.52 -23.29 -0.59
C SER A 577 0.78 -24.07 -0.33
N THR A 578 1.87 -23.58 -0.90
CA THR A 578 3.24 -24.10 -0.65
C THR A 578 4.16 -22.98 -0.16
N ASN A 579 3.62 -21.99 0.54
CA ASN A 579 4.42 -20.91 1.11
C ASN A 579 5.33 -21.43 2.25
N ALA A 580 6.28 -20.60 2.68
CA ALA A 580 7.25 -20.99 3.70
C ALA A 580 6.57 -21.47 5.00
N GLU A 581 5.52 -20.79 5.47
CA GLU A 581 4.77 -21.17 6.66
C GLU A 581 4.15 -22.58 6.57
N VAL A 582 3.61 -22.93 5.40
CA VAL A 582 3.03 -24.26 5.15
C VAL A 582 4.13 -25.33 5.14
N LEU A 583 5.26 -25.05 4.47
CA LEU A 583 6.39 -25.99 4.42
C LEU A 583 7.02 -26.19 5.80
N GLU A 584 7.18 -25.12 6.59
CA GLU A 584 7.68 -25.22 7.97
C GLU A 584 6.78 -26.11 8.85
N LYS A 585 5.46 -26.02 8.73
CA LYS A 585 4.52 -26.91 9.44
C LYS A 585 4.59 -28.38 8.97
N LEU A 586 5.11 -28.64 7.78
CA LEU A 586 5.32 -29.96 7.23
C LEU A 586 6.73 -30.51 7.48
N ARG A 587 7.60 -29.71 8.13
CA ARG A 587 8.96 -30.12 8.45
C ARG A 587 8.99 -31.42 9.25
N GLY A 588 9.89 -32.34 8.87
CA GLY A 588 10.01 -33.66 9.47
C GLY A 588 8.97 -34.70 9.02
N GLN A 589 7.96 -34.33 8.20
CA GLN A 589 7.00 -35.32 7.70
C GLN A 589 7.49 -36.08 6.45
N HIS A 590 8.34 -35.44 5.65
CA HIS A 590 8.95 -36.06 4.47
C HIS A 590 10.26 -35.35 4.12
N PRO A 591 11.35 -36.05 3.76
CA PRO A 591 12.64 -35.42 3.45
C PRO A 591 12.59 -34.36 2.34
N ILE A 592 11.65 -34.47 1.41
CA ILE A 592 11.45 -33.50 0.31
C ILE A 592 11.18 -32.08 0.82
N ILE A 593 10.59 -31.94 2.01
CA ILE A 593 10.26 -30.63 2.58
C ILE A 593 11.53 -29.85 2.92
N GLU A 594 12.50 -30.53 3.57
CA GLU A 594 13.80 -29.92 3.88
C GLU A 594 14.54 -29.52 2.61
N ALA A 595 14.57 -30.43 1.61
CA ALA A 595 15.19 -30.15 0.33
C ALA A 595 14.53 -28.95 -0.42
N ILE A 596 13.20 -28.81 -0.38
CA ILE A 596 12.50 -27.68 -1.00
C ILE A 596 12.80 -26.37 -0.25
N LEU A 597 12.85 -26.38 1.08
CA LEU A 597 13.19 -25.22 1.87
C LEU A 597 14.62 -24.76 1.56
N GLU A 598 15.58 -25.69 1.52
CA GLU A 598 16.97 -25.41 1.13
C GLU A 598 17.05 -24.88 -0.30
N TYR A 599 16.41 -25.53 -1.27
CA TYR A 599 16.38 -25.11 -2.66
C TYR A 599 15.88 -23.67 -2.82
N ARG A 600 14.79 -23.32 -2.16
CA ARG A 600 14.23 -21.96 -2.22
C ARG A 600 15.16 -20.93 -1.58
N GLN A 601 15.80 -21.28 -0.47
CA GLN A 601 16.78 -20.39 0.18
C GLN A 601 17.97 -20.13 -0.75
N LEU A 602 18.57 -21.19 -1.30
CA LEU A 602 19.71 -21.09 -2.21
C LEU A 602 19.36 -20.33 -3.49
N THR A 603 18.22 -20.64 -4.10
CA THR A 603 17.76 -19.95 -5.32
C THR A 603 17.51 -18.46 -5.07
N LYS A 604 16.91 -18.12 -3.93
CA LYS A 604 16.72 -16.71 -3.55
C LYS A 604 18.06 -16.00 -3.36
N LEU A 605 19.01 -16.62 -2.66
CA LEU A 605 20.34 -16.07 -2.47
C LEU A 605 21.05 -15.84 -3.80
N ASN A 606 21.03 -16.84 -4.69
CA ASN A 606 21.68 -16.72 -5.99
C ASN A 606 21.02 -15.62 -6.86
N SER A 607 19.70 -15.68 -7.05
CA SER A 607 19.01 -14.75 -7.96
C SER A 607 18.97 -13.32 -7.43
N THR A 608 18.71 -13.14 -6.13
CA THR A 608 18.53 -11.78 -5.56
C THR A 608 19.88 -11.13 -5.28
N TYR A 609 20.82 -11.87 -4.67
CA TYR A 609 22.06 -11.26 -4.22
C TYR A 609 23.23 -11.51 -5.19
N VAL A 610 23.47 -12.71 -5.68
CA VAL A 610 24.60 -12.91 -6.60
C VAL A 610 24.32 -12.27 -7.95
N GLU A 611 23.26 -12.68 -8.64
CA GLU A 611 22.92 -12.16 -9.96
C GLU A 611 22.43 -10.71 -9.89
N GLY A 612 21.63 -10.38 -8.86
CA GLY A 612 21.09 -9.04 -8.64
C GLY A 612 22.18 -8.02 -8.39
N LEU A 613 23.09 -8.28 -7.44
CA LEU A 613 24.22 -7.40 -7.14
C LEU A 613 25.20 -7.31 -8.32
N GLY A 614 25.51 -8.44 -8.95
CA GLY A 614 26.43 -8.49 -10.09
C GLY A 614 26.06 -7.57 -11.26
N LYS A 615 24.76 -7.31 -11.44
CA LYS A 615 24.22 -6.43 -12.50
C LYS A 615 24.36 -4.94 -12.19
N VAL A 616 24.45 -4.57 -10.92
CA VAL A 616 24.41 -3.19 -10.45
C VAL A 616 25.78 -2.69 -9.92
N ILE A 617 26.83 -3.51 -9.99
CA ILE A 617 28.18 -3.08 -9.64
C ILE A 617 28.64 -2.04 -10.68
N GLY A 618 28.97 -0.85 -10.19
CA GLY A 618 29.47 0.25 -11.00
C GLY A 618 30.84 -0.04 -11.65
N PRO A 619 31.30 0.82 -12.56
CA PRO A 619 32.61 0.71 -13.20
C PRO A 619 33.77 0.85 -12.18
N ASP A 620 33.52 1.50 -11.07
CA ASP A 620 34.44 1.67 -9.93
C ASP A 620 34.50 0.46 -9.00
N GLY A 621 33.70 -0.58 -9.25
CA GLY A 621 33.58 -1.78 -8.42
C GLY A 621 32.66 -1.63 -7.22
N ARG A 622 31.97 -0.51 -7.08
CA ARG A 622 31.08 -0.20 -5.97
C ARG A 622 29.62 -0.39 -6.33
N ILE A 623 28.80 -0.59 -5.32
CA ILE A 623 27.34 -0.62 -5.41
C ILE A 623 26.82 0.69 -4.85
N HIS A 624 26.13 1.46 -5.69
CA HIS A 624 25.49 2.72 -5.33
C HIS A 624 24.00 2.50 -5.12
N THR A 625 23.63 2.04 -3.91
CA THR A 625 22.21 1.90 -3.55
C THR A 625 21.54 3.27 -3.50
N SER A 626 20.21 3.30 -3.66
CA SER A 626 19.41 4.50 -3.41
C SER A 626 18.71 4.39 -2.05
N PHE A 627 19.01 5.31 -1.13
CA PHE A 627 18.37 5.42 0.15
C PHE A 627 17.07 6.22 0.06
N GLN A 628 15.96 5.61 0.41
CA GLN A 628 14.66 6.26 0.37
C GLN A 628 14.33 6.85 1.74
N ASN A 629 14.26 8.18 1.81
CA ASN A 629 13.98 8.92 3.06
C ASN A 629 12.53 9.42 3.17
N THR A 630 11.72 9.26 2.13
CA THR A 630 10.33 9.75 2.03
C THR A 630 9.31 8.62 1.78
N VAL A 631 9.64 7.35 2.09
CA VAL A 631 8.79 6.20 1.75
C VAL A 631 8.15 5.54 2.96
N THR A 632 8.91 5.36 4.06
CA THR A 632 8.38 4.60 5.20
C THR A 632 7.55 5.49 6.11
N ALA A 633 6.40 5.01 6.57
CA ALA A 633 5.57 5.77 7.50
C ALA A 633 6.12 5.85 8.93
N THR A 634 7.19 5.11 9.25
CA THR A 634 7.86 5.13 10.56
C THR A 634 9.03 6.11 10.65
N GLY A 635 9.44 6.71 9.53
CA GLY A 635 10.65 7.52 9.47
C GLY A 635 11.94 6.72 9.20
N ARG A 636 11.89 5.37 9.21
CA ARG A 636 13.05 4.55 8.86
C ARG A 636 13.47 4.78 7.40
N LEU A 637 14.75 4.70 7.14
CA LEU A 637 15.25 4.62 5.76
C LEU A 637 14.92 3.26 5.16
N SER A 638 14.74 3.23 3.85
CA SER A 638 14.77 2.00 3.07
C SER A 638 15.80 2.12 1.95
N SER A 639 16.25 1.00 1.44
CA SER A 639 17.27 0.93 0.40
C SER A 639 16.70 0.21 -0.82
N THR A 640 16.95 0.74 -2.00
CA THR A 640 16.48 0.17 -3.28
C THR A 640 17.60 0.23 -4.33
N GLU A 641 17.53 -0.63 -5.31
CA GLU A 641 18.41 -0.65 -6.50
C GLU A 641 19.92 -0.73 -6.19
N PRO A 642 20.36 -1.71 -5.38
CA PRO A 642 19.67 -2.82 -4.74
C PRO A 642 19.31 -2.54 -3.28
N ASN A 643 18.41 -3.37 -2.69
CA ASN A 643 18.14 -3.29 -1.26
C ASN A 643 19.27 -3.97 -0.46
N LEU A 644 20.19 -3.18 0.09
CA LEU A 644 21.30 -3.67 0.91
C LEU A 644 20.90 -3.94 2.37
N GLN A 645 19.79 -3.37 2.85
CA GLN A 645 19.31 -3.57 4.22
C GLN A 645 18.69 -4.95 4.47
N ASN A 646 18.41 -5.73 3.40
CA ASN A 646 17.84 -7.06 3.49
C ASN A 646 18.85 -8.21 3.31
N ILE A 647 20.13 -7.93 3.32
CA ILE A 647 21.16 -8.97 3.26
C ILE A 647 21.07 -9.83 4.53
N PRO A 648 20.92 -11.17 4.42
CA PRO A 648 20.68 -12.02 5.58
C PRO A 648 21.86 -12.00 6.56
N VAL A 649 21.58 -11.82 7.84
CA VAL A 649 22.60 -11.80 8.92
C VAL A 649 22.69 -13.15 9.63
N ARG A 650 21.52 -13.84 9.82
CA ARG A 650 21.39 -14.96 10.75
C ARG A 650 21.82 -16.32 10.17
N THR A 651 22.04 -16.41 8.87
CA THR A 651 22.39 -17.68 8.21
C THR A 651 23.86 -17.67 7.84
N GLU A 652 24.51 -18.83 7.89
CA GLU A 652 25.92 -18.99 7.50
C GLU A 652 26.20 -18.50 6.07
N LEU A 653 25.29 -18.80 5.13
CA LEU A 653 25.37 -18.31 3.75
C LEU A 653 25.18 -16.80 3.64
N GLY A 654 24.35 -16.21 4.50
CA GLY A 654 24.17 -14.75 4.58
C GLY A 654 25.44 -14.07 5.10
N ALA A 655 26.08 -14.62 6.11
CA ALA A 655 27.36 -14.13 6.63
C ALA A 655 28.46 -14.16 5.56
N GLN A 656 28.46 -15.15 4.67
CA GLN A 656 29.39 -15.19 3.52
C GLN A 656 29.16 -14.04 2.53
N LEU A 657 27.91 -13.61 2.30
CA LEU A 657 27.62 -12.43 1.48
C LEU A 657 28.23 -11.16 2.05
N ARG A 658 28.19 -10.99 3.37
CA ARG A 658 28.83 -9.82 4.03
C ARG A 658 30.35 -9.78 3.88
N LYS A 659 31.02 -10.92 3.73
CA LYS A 659 32.47 -10.99 3.47
C LYS A 659 32.86 -10.41 2.12
N MET A 660 31.92 -10.29 1.18
CA MET A 660 32.21 -9.75 -0.16
C MET A 660 32.17 -8.23 -0.21
N PHE A 661 31.56 -7.59 0.78
CA PHE A 661 31.63 -6.14 0.97
C PHE A 661 32.91 -5.83 1.72
N VAL A 662 33.84 -5.17 1.04
CA VAL A 662 35.21 -5.01 1.50
C VAL A 662 35.64 -3.54 1.47
N ALA A 663 36.65 -3.22 2.27
CA ALA A 663 37.34 -1.95 2.16
C ALA A 663 38.37 -1.97 1.00
N PRO A 664 38.65 -0.84 0.35
CA PRO A 664 39.78 -0.70 -0.58
C PRO A 664 41.12 -0.99 0.10
N ALA A 665 42.16 -1.27 -0.69
CA ALA A 665 43.51 -1.47 -0.17
C ALA A 665 43.99 -0.26 0.65
N GLY A 666 44.45 -0.48 1.87
CA GLY A 666 44.91 0.57 2.80
C GLY A 666 43.80 1.24 3.59
N LYS A 667 42.58 0.77 3.43
CA LYS A 667 41.40 1.19 4.22
C LYS A 667 40.81 0.04 5.01
N VAL A 668 39.93 0.37 5.95
CA VAL A 668 39.09 -0.55 6.74
C VAL A 668 37.67 -0.05 6.78
N LEU A 669 36.76 -0.96 7.13
CA LEU A 669 35.39 -0.64 7.50
C LEU A 669 35.33 -0.54 9.01
N VAL A 670 34.69 0.49 9.50
CA VAL A 670 34.29 0.64 10.90
C VAL A 670 32.80 0.44 10.95
N ASP A 671 32.37 -0.60 11.62
CA ASP A 671 30.97 -0.91 11.89
C ASP A 671 30.61 -0.47 13.31
N ALA A 672 29.49 0.19 13.48
CA ALA A 672 28.96 0.64 14.74
C ALA A 672 27.47 0.29 14.86
N ASP A 673 27.10 -0.53 15.85
CA ASP A 673 25.74 -1.00 16.07
C ASP A 673 25.22 -0.58 17.45
N TYR A 674 23.97 -0.10 17.50
CA TYR A 674 23.32 0.23 18.76
C TYR A 674 22.94 -1.02 19.55
N SER A 675 23.40 -1.12 20.78
CA SER A 675 22.99 -2.19 21.69
C SER A 675 21.57 -1.97 22.20
N GLN A 676 20.62 -2.77 21.71
CA GLN A 676 19.23 -2.86 22.19
C GLN A 676 18.48 -1.54 22.25
N ILE A 677 18.65 -0.67 21.25
CA ILE A 677 18.09 0.69 21.24
C ILE A 677 16.58 0.72 21.52
N GLU A 678 15.78 -0.19 20.91
CA GLU A 678 14.32 -0.18 21.07
C GLU A 678 13.89 -0.47 22.52
N LEU A 679 14.61 -1.34 23.24
CA LEU A 679 14.34 -1.63 24.65
C LEU A 679 14.77 -0.47 25.57
N ARG A 680 15.87 0.19 25.23
CA ARG A 680 16.32 1.40 25.96
C ARG A 680 15.34 2.53 25.78
N LEU A 681 14.82 2.72 24.57
CA LEU A 681 13.76 3.67 24.28
C LEU A 681 12.47 3.34 25.02
N LEU A 682 12.09 2.06 25.05
CA LEU A 682 10.93 1.63 25.82
C LEU A 682 11.09 1.96 27.32
N ALA A 683 12.26 1.66 27.91
CA ALA A 683 12.54 1.98 29.31
C ALA A 683 12.40 3.49 29.60
N HIS A 684 12.98 4.33 28.73
CA HIS A 684 12.91 5.78 28.85
C HIS A 684 11.47 6.30 28.68
N MET A 685 10.77 5.90 27.60
CA MET A 685 9.43 6.41 27.28
C MET A 685 8.38 5.92 28.26
N ALA A 686 8.52 4.71 28.79
CA ALA A 686 7.66 4.16 29.83
C ALA A 686 7.96 4.72 31.22
N GLY A 687 9.14 5.29 31.43
CA GLY A 687 9.59 5.71 32.76
C GLY A 687 9.63 4.55 33.75
N ASP A 688 9.86 3.30 33.27
CA ASP A 688 9.87 2.10 34.09
C ASP A 688 11.18 2.01 34.90
N GLN A 689 11.10 2.25 36.16
CA GLN A 689 12.30 2.35 37.02
C GLN A 689 13.10 1.04 37.08
N ALA A 690 12.41 -0.09 37.11
CA ALA A 690 13.10 -1.39 37.15
C ALA A 690 13.90 -1.64 35.87
N MET A 691 13.33 -1.27 34.73
CA MET A 691 13.99 -1.40 33.44
C MET A 691 15.14 -0.37 33.29
N ILE A 692 14.93 0.87 33.76
CA ILE A 692 15.95 1.93 33.79
C ILE A 692 17.14 1.52 34.67
N ASP A 693 16.89 1.00 35.87
CA ASP A 693 17.93 0.56 36.79
C ASP A 693 18.71 -0.60 36.20
N GLY A 694 18.04 -1.56 35.56
CA GLY A 694 18.70 -2.67 34.88
C GLY A 694 19.66 -2.23 33.77
N PHE A 695 19.27 -1.24 32.95
CA PHE A 695 20.18 -0.68 31.93
C PHE A 695 21.31 0.17 32.53
N ASN A 696 21.05 0.90 33.61
CA ASN A 696 22.06 1.74 34.27
C ASN A 696 23.08 0.92 35.06
N SER A 697 22.72 -0.27 35.57
CA SER A 697 23.66 -1.19 36.24
C SER A 697 24.58 -1.90 35.24
N GLY A 698 24.28 -1.87 33.95
CA GLY A 698 25.01 -2.59 32.90
C GLY A 698 24.70 -4.09 32.86
N ASP A 699 23.64 -4.52 33.52
CA ASP A 699 23.20 -5.92 33.51
C ASP A 699 22.53 -6.30 32.18
N ASP A 700 22.62 -7.57 31.82
CA ASP A 700 21.91 -8.09 30.63
C ASP A 700 20.41 -8.13 30.88
N ILE A 701 19.68 -7.22 30.26
CA ILE A 701 18.22 -7.08 30.41
C ILE A 701 17.46 -8.37 30.08
N HIS A 702 17.98 -9.20 29.16
CA HIS A 702 17.36 -10.48 28.83
C HIS A 702 17.55 -11.52 29.94
N THR A 703 18.66 -11.46 30.63
CA THR A 703 18.92 -12.30 31.82
C THR A 703 18.06 -11.85 32.99
N ILE A 704 17.94 -10.54 33.22
CA ILE A 704 17.02 -10.00 34.25
C ILE A 704 15.59 -10.45 33.94
N THR A 705 15.10 -10.22 32.73
CA THR A 705 13.76 -10.63 32.34
C THR A 705 13.56 -12.15 32.50
N ALA A 706 14.55 -12.98 32.12
CA ALA A 706 14.48 -14.42 32.29
C ALA A 706 14.36 -14.82 33.77
N SER A 707 15.18 -14.23 34.63
CA SER A 707 15.12 -14.43 36.07
C SER A 707 13.71 -14.18 36.62
N GLN A 708 13.10 -13.09 36.24
CA GLN A 708 11.77 -12.70 36.70
C GLN A 708 10.66 -13.59 36.12
N VAL A 709 10.66 -13.84 34.81
CA VAL A 709 9.63 -14.63 34.12
C VAL A 709 9.64 -16.08 34.55
N PHE A 710 10.83 -16.66 34.73
CA PHE A 710 11.00 -18.09 35.14
C PHE A 710 11.11 -18.28 36.67
N GLY A 711 11.29 -17.21 37.44
CA GLY A 711 11.39 -17.28 38.92
C GLY A 711 12.64 -17.95 39.39
N VAL A 712 13.78 -17.74 38.75
CA VAL A 712 15.12 -18.29 39.09
C VAL A 712 16.10 -17.15 39.35
N SER A 713 17.23 -17.44 40.04
CA SER A 713 18.27 -16.41 40.21
C SER A 713 18.97 -16.12 38.86
N PRO A 714 19.57 -14.93 38.67
CA PRO A 714 20.30 -14.61 37.43
C PRO A 714 21.37 -15.63 37.06
N GLU A 715 22.04 -16.24 38.01
CA GLU A 715 23.08 -17.24 37.80
C GLU A 715 22.51 -18.59 37.33
N GLU A 716 21.24 -18.87 37.58
CA GLU A 716 20.52 -20.07 37.15
C GLU A 716 19.86 -19.92 35.78
N VAL A 717 19.92 -18.75 35.16
CA VAL A 717 19.33 -18.51 33.85
C VAL A 717 20.07 -19.27 32.77
N THR A 718 19.40 -20.23 32.18
CA THR A 718 19.97 -21.03 31.06
C THR A 718 19.94 -20.24 29.75
N PRO A 719 20.78 -20.58 28.74
CA PRO A 719 20.72 -19.97 27.42
C PRO A 719 19.34 -20.05 26.74
N LEU A 720 18.58 -21.10 27.00
CA LEU A 720 17.22 -21.29 26.51
C LEU A 720 16.24 -20.28 27.16
N MET A 721 16.32 -20.16 28.50
CA MET A 721 15.49 -19.15 29.21
C MET A 721 15.80 -17.73 28.76
N ARG A 722 17.07 -17.38 28.60
CA ARG A 722 17.51 -16.09 28.09
C ARG A 722 16.98 -15.84 26.67
N ARG A 723 17.01 -16.85 25.78
CA ARG A 723 16.44 -16.75 24.44
C ARG A 723 14.93 -16.52 24.47
N SER A 724 14.21 -17.24 25.33
CA SER A 724 12.76 -17.06 25.49
C SER A 724 12.44 -15.67 26.05
N ALA A 725 13.20 -15.18 27.04
CA ALA A 725 13.05 -13.82 27.57
C ALA A 725 13.35 -12.75 26.49
N LYS A 726 14.35 -12.98 25.63
CA LYS A 726 14.61 -12.11 24.49
C LYS A 726 13.38 -12.03 23.56
N ALA A 727 12.73 -13.15 23.27
CA ALA A 727 11.50 -13.18 22.47
C ALA A 727 10.33 -12.47 23.18
N VAL A 728 10.21 -12.58 24.51
CA VAL A 728 9.22 -11.84 25.30
C VAL A 728 9.48 -10.35 25.24
N ASN A 729 10.71 -9.89 25.51
CA ASN A 729 11.09 -8.47 25.47
C ASN A 729 10.75 -7.84 24.12
N PHE A 730 11.22 -8.39 23.01
CA PHE A 730 10.94 -7.84 21.69
C PHE A 730 9.47 -8.02 21.27
N GLY A 731 8.88 -9.18 21.61
CA GLY A 731 7.47 -9.42 21.32
C GLY A 731 6.56 -8.38 21.95
N ILE A 732 6.83 -7.96 23.17
CA ILE A 732 6.05 -6.93 23.87
C ILE A 732 6.19 -5.58 23.20
N VAL A 733 7.39 -5.15 22.83
CA VAL A 733 7.61 -3.91 22.03
C VAL A 733 6.74 -3.90 20.76
N TYR A 734 6.58 -5.06 20.11
CA TYR A 734 5.79 -5.20 18.89
C TYR A 734 4.30 -5.52 19.13
N GLY A 735 3.84 -5.54 20.37
CA GLY A 735 2.45 -5.84 20.72
C GLY A 735 2.03 -7.27 20.39
N ILE A 736 2.91 -8.25 20.67
CA ILE A 736 2.67 -9.66 20.40
C ILE A 736 1.47 -10.20 21.21
N SER A 737 0.69 -11.11 20.62
CA SER A 737 -0.35 -11.83 21.34
C SER A 737 0.22 -13.05 22.09
N PRO A 738 -0.43 -13.52 23.17
CA PRO A 738 -0.04 -14.76 23.84
C PRO A 738 0.01 -15.97 22.90
N PHE A 739 -0.86 -16.01 21.90
CA PHE A 739 -0.86 -17.06 20.88
C PHE A 739 0.40 -16.99 20.01
N SER A 740 0.77 -15.82 19.50
CA SER A 740 1.98 -15.68 18.67
C SER A 740 3.23 -15.97 19.48
N LEU A 741 3.32 -15.45 20.71
CA LEU A 741 4.44 -15.72 21.61
C LEU A 741 4.58 -17.23 21.89
N SER A 742 3.47 -17.95 22.11
CA SER A 742 3.50 -19.40 22.34
C SER A 742 4.12 -20.18 21.18
N GLN A 743 3.89 -19.73 19.95
CA GLN A 743 4.50 -20.32 18.75
C GLN A 743 6.01 -20.00 18.67
N ASP A 744 6.40 -18.76 18.99
CA ASP A 744 7.79 -18.31 18.86
C ASP A 744 8.73 -19.01 19.87
N ILE A 745 8.26 -19.27 21.09
CA ILE A 745 9.07 -19.88 22.12
C ILE A 745 8.74 -21.36 22.39
N GLY A 746 7.78 -21.95 21.66
CA GLY A 746 7.45 -23.37 21.71
C GLY A 746 6.79 -23.82 23.03
N VAL A 747 5.95 -22.97 23.64
CA VAL A 747 5.20 -23.26 24.85
C VAL A 747 3.69 -23.24 24.61
N SER A 748 2.90 -23.65 25.61
CA SER A 748 1.44 -23.54 25.51
C SER A 748 0.98 -22.08 25.62
N VAL A 749 -0.18 -21.75 25.03
CA VAL A 749 -0.77 -20.40 25.10
C VAL A 749 -0.98 -19.93 26.55
N PRO A 750 -1.47 -20.76 27.50
CA PRO A 750 -1.53 -20.38 28.90
C PRO A 750 -0.19 -20.00 29.53
N GLN A 751 0.87 -20.76 29.22
CA GLN A 751 2.23 -20.46 29.69
C GLN A 751 2.77 -19.15 29.10
N ALA A 752 2.57 -18.92 27.78
CA ALA A 752 2.96 -17.66 27.17
C ALA A 752 2.24 -16.48 27.80
N LYS A 753 0.94 -16.63 28.13
CA LYS A 753 0.17 -15.62 28.84
C LYS A 753 0.72 -15.37 30.24
N GLU A 754 1.05 -16.41 31.00
CA GLU A 754 1.67 -16.30 32.32
C GLU A 754 3.01 -15.55 32.27
N TYR A 755 3.85 -15.84 31.26
CA TYR A 755 5.13 -15.13 31.08
C TYR A 755 4.92 -13.65 30.77
N MET A 756 3.93 -13.29 29.96
CA MET A 756 3.58 -11.89 29.72
C MET A 756 3.03 -11.20 30.99
N GLU A 757 2.23 -11.88 31.78
CA GLU A 757 1.69 -11.34 33.05
C GLU A 757 2.82 -11.05 34.02
N LYS A 758 3.74 -12.01 34.23
CA LYS A 758 4.94 -11.83 35.10
C LYS A 758 5.85 -10.70 34.61
N TYR A 759 6.03 -10.60 33.28
CA TYR A 759 6.77 -9.49 32.69
C TYR A 759 6.16 -8.13 33.09
N PHE A 760 4.86 -7.97 32.94
CA PHE A 760 4.18 -6.75 33.26
C PHE A 760 4.00 -6.49 34.77
N GLU A 761 4.03 -7.52 35.59
CA GLU A 761 4.14 -7.40 37.04
C GLU A 761 5.48 -6.78 37.45
N HIS A 762 6.57 -7.20 36.81
CA HIS A 762 7.89 -6.68 37.05
C HIS A 762 8.10 -5.30 36.41
N TYR A 763 7.68 -5.12 35.16
CA TYR A 763 7.79 -3.85 34.41
C TYR A 763 6.42 -3.18 34.31
N SER A 764 5.89 -2.74 35.46
CA SER A 764 4.54 -2.15 35.53
C SER A 764 4.42 -0.80 34.80
N GLY A 765 5.51 -0.05 34.72
CA GLY A 765 5.59 1.19 33.93
C GLY A 765 5.40 0.96 32.43
N VAL A 766 5.97 -0.14 31.92
CA VAL A 766 5.78 -0.52 30.52
C VAL A 766 4.30 -0.80 30.22
N ARG A 767 3.59 -1.51 31.12
CA ARG A 767 2.16 -1.76 30.96
C ARG A 767 1.35 -0.46 30.91
N ALA A 768 1.59 0.43 31.88
CA ALA A 768 0.90 1.71 31.95
C ALA A 768 1.15 2.58 30.69
N TYR A 769 2.39 2.59 30.22
CA TYR A 769 2.76 3.29 29.00
C TYR A 769 2.01 2.72 27.78
N MET A 770 2.01 1.41 27.58
CA MET A 770 1.36 0.77 26.45
C MET A 770 -0.14 1.05 26.41
N ASP A 771 -0.83 0.89 27.56
CA ASP A 771 -2.26 1.17 27.66
C ASP A 771 -2.53 2.67 27.39
N GLY A 772 -1.70 3.57 27.94
CA GLY A 772 -1.80 5.02 27.76
C GLY A 772 -1.60 5.48 26.32
N VAL A 773 -0.60 4.95 25.62
CA VAL A 773 -0.32 5.29 24.21
C VAL A 773 -1.50 4.90 23.31
N VAL A 774 -2.05 3.70 23.49
CA VAL A 774 -3.20 3.24 22.68
C VAL A 774 -4.43 4.11 22.95
N GLU A 775 -4.74 4.42 24.20
CA GLU A 775 -5.88 5.27 24.55
C GLU A 775 -5.71 6.71 24.02
N GLN A 776 -4.49 7.25 24.10
CA GLN A 776 -4.22 8.59 23.56
C GLN A 776 -4.31 8.59 22.03
N ALA A 777 -3.75 7.56 21.37
CA ALA A 777 -3.83 7.42 19.91
C ALA A 777 -5.27 7.28 19.39
N LYS A 778 -6.16 6.62 20.15
CA LYS A 778 -7.59 6.56 19.81
C LYS A 778 -8.27 7.94 19.84
N LYS A 779 -7.84 8.82 20.72
CA LYS A 779 -8.36 10.18 20.83
C LYS A 779 -7.81 11.09 19.75
N ASP A 780 -6.49 11.08 19.57
CA ASP A 780 -5.79 12.03 18.69
C ASP A 780 -5.77 11.56 17.22
N GLY A 781 -5.90 10.25 16.98
CA GLY A 781 -5.76 9.64 15.65
C GLY A 781 -4.33 9.45 15.18
N TYR A 782 -3.33 9.77 16.00
CA TYR A 782 -1.91 9.63 15.70
C TYR A 782 -1.08 9.32 16.96
N VAL A 783 0.18 8.94 16.73
CA VAL A 783 1.23 8.87 17.76
C VAL A 783 2.43 9.69 17.34
N THR A 784 3.31 10.02 18.30
CA THR A 784 4.52 10.82 18.07
C THR A 784 5.77 10.13 18.58
N THR A 785 6.92 10.41 17.95
CA THR A 785 8.26 10.08 18.47
C THR A 785 8.69 11.14 19.50
N LEU A 786 9.85 10.91 20.15
CA LEU A 786 10.49 11.91 21.03
C LEU A 786 10.89 13.19 20.27
N PHE A 787 11.09 13.11 18.96
CA PHE A 787 11.43 14.22 18.08
C PHE A 787 10.20 14.82 17.37
N ALA A 788 8.98 14.52 17.87
CA ALA A 788 7.71 15.02 17.35
C ALA A 788 7.31 14.52 15.96
N ARG A 789 7.98 13.51 15.38
CA ARG A 789 7.52 12.86 14.15
C ARG A 789 6.15 12.25 14.39
N ARG A 790 5.16 12.57 13.55
CA ARG A 790 3.80 12.07 13.67
C ARG A 790 3.55 10.87 12.75
N ARG A 791 2.81 9.90 13.28
CA ARG A 791 2.23 8.81 12.51
C ARG A 791 0.73 8.77 12.71
N TRP A 792 0.00 9.06 11.66
CA TRP A 792 -1.46 8.92 11.62
C TRP A 792 -1.86 7.46 11.57
N ILE A 793 -2.90 7.08 12.31
CA ILE A 793 -3.36 5.68 12.43
C ILE A 793 -4.89 5.66 12.26
N PRO A 794 -5.40 5.81 11.03
CA PRO A 794 -6.83 5.77 10.75
C PRO A 794 -7.47 4.43 11.10
N GLU A 795 -6.68 3.34 11.12
CA GLU A 795 -7.11 1.99 11.49
C GLU A 795 -7.72 1.90 12.89
N LEU A 796 -7.35 2.78 13.82
CA LEU A 796 -7.89 2.80 15.17
C LEU A 796 -9.39 3.11 15.22
N LYS A 797 -9.92 3.78 14.21
CA LYS A 797 -11.35 4.12 14.08
C LYS A 797 -12.16 3.03 13.37
N SER A 798 -11.50 1.95 12.87
CA SER A 798 -12.18 0.88 12.14
C SER A 798 -13.07 0.05 13.05
N SER A 799 -14.28 -0.26 12.59
CA SER A 799 -15.19 -1.21 13.24
C SER A 799 -14.69 -2.65 13.12
N ASN A 800 -13.86 -2.96 12.11
CA ASN A 800 -13.25 -4.26 11.94
C ASN A 800 -12.22 -4.53 13.04
N PHE A 801 -12.46 -5.57 13.85
CA PHE A 801 -11.57 -5.95 14.95
C PHE A 801 -10.11 -6.17 14.50
N ASN A 802 -9.89 -6.85 13.39
CA ASN A 802 -8.53 -7.15 12.91
C ASN A 802 -7.79 -5.88 12.47
N THR A 803 -8.48 -4.97 11.76
CA THR A 803 -7.94 -3.68 11.34
C THR A 803 -7.65 -2.80 12.55
N ARG A 804 -8.58 -2.72 13.49
CA ARG A 804 -8.38 -1.95 14.73
C ARG A 804 -7.23 -2.51 15.57
N SER A 805 -7.15 -3.83 15.78
CA SER A 805 -6.04 -4.47 16.49
C SER A 805 -4.71 -4.28 15.78
N PHE A 806 -4.70 -4.19 14.46
CA PHE A 806 -3.50 -3.80 13.71
C PHE A 806 -3.12 -2.35 14.03
N GLY A 807 -4.08 -1.42 14.01
CA GLY A 807 -3.86 -0.03 14.42
C GLY A 807 -3.33 0.12 15.84
N GLU A 808 -3.82 -0.67 16.80
CA GLU A 808 -3.32 -0.69 18.19
C GLU A 808 -1.85 -1.14 18.25
N ARG A 809 -1.46 -2.17 17.51
CA ARG A 809 -0.04 -2.59 17.43
C ARG A 809 0.84 -1.52 16.78
N VAL A 810 0.33 -0.85 15.72
CA VAL A 810 1.03 0.28 15.10
C VAL A 810 1.23 1.42 16.10
N ALA A 811 0.23 1.73 16.92
CA ALA A 811 0.31 2.77 17.95
C ALA A 811 1.38 2.46 19.02
N LEU A 812 1.53 1.19 19.40
CA LEU A 812 2.55 0.76 20.35
C LEU A 812 3.97 0.83 19.77
N ASN A 813 4.13 0.40 18.54
CA ASN A 813 5.44 0.22 17.93
C ASN A 813 6.00 1.53 17.32
N ALA A 814 5.15 2.35 16.68
CA ALA A 814 5.60 3.50 15.91
C ALA A 814 6.38 4.57 16.72
N PRO A 815 6.03 4.89 17.97
CA PRO A 815 6.82 5.82 18.79
C PRO A 815 8.25 5.33 19.01
N ILE A 816 8.41 4.06 19.33
CA ILE A 816 9.71 3.45 19.64
C ILE A 816 10.56 3.31 18.38
N GLN A 817 10.03 2.69 17.32
CA GLN A 817 10.74 2.52 16.05
C GLN A 817 11.04 3.86 15.37
N GLY A 818 10.09 4.80 15.42
CA GLY A 818 10.29 6.13 14.84
C GLY A 818 11.36 6.92 15.60
N THR A 819 11.38 6.84 16.93
CA THR A 819 12.43 7.48 17.74
C THR A 819 13.80 6.86 17.45
N ALA A 820 13.90 5.53 17.32
CA ALA A 820 15.14 4.88 16.93
C ALA A 820 15.60 5.35 15.53
N ALA A 821 14.67 5.50 14.59
CA ALA A 821 14.96 6.03 13.27
C ALA A 821 15.45 7.49 13.30
N ASP A 822 14.85 8.33 14.13
CA ASP A 822 15.27 9.72 14.31
C ASP A 822 16.68 9.79 14.93
N ILE A 823 16.96 8.95 15.92
CA ILE A 823 18.27 8.85 16.58
C ILE A 823 19.35 8.45 15.59
N ILE A 824 19.16 7.39 14.80
CA ILE A 824 20.19 6.95 13.83
C ILE A 824 20.42 7.99 12.74
N LYS A 825 19.38 8.67 12.27
CA LYS A 825 19.50 9.77 11.31
C LYS A 825 20.33 10.93 11.86
N LEU A 826 20.09 11.31 13.10
CA LEU A 826 20.83 12.38 13.76
C LEU A 826 22.29 11.96 13.99
N ALA A 827 22.52 10.69 14.39
CA ALA A 827 23.85 10.13 14.49
C ALA A 827 24.62 10.20 13.14
N MET A 828 23.97 9.83 12.03
CA MET A 828 24.56 9.93 10.69
C MET A 828 25.01 11.35 10.36
N ILE A 829 24.19 12.35 10.67
CA ILE A 829 24.50 13.76 10.44
C ILE A 829 25.72 14.15 11.28
N ARG A 830 25.71 13.85 12.58
CA ARG A 830 26.79 14.21 13.50
C ARG A 830 28.11 13.53 13.14
N VAL A 831 28.07 12.25 12.83
CA VAL A 831 29.26 11.49 12.39
C VAL A 831 29.86 12.11 11.14
N ARG A 832 29.05 12.37 10.09
CA ARG A 832 29.52 13.02 8.87
C ARG A 832 30.15 14.39 9.17
N ASP A 833 29.48 15.22 9.94
CA ASP A 833 29.91 16.58 10.21
C ASP A 833 31.20 16.59 11.05
N ARG A 834 31.33 15.70 12.03
CA ARG A 834 32.50 15.58 12.87
C ARG A 834 33.71 15.02 12.10
N LEU A 835 33.51 14.01 11.24
CA LEU A 835 34.57 13.51 10.36
C LEU A 835 35.16 14.66 9.50
N LYS A 836 34.28 15.50 8.92
CA LYS A 836 34.71 16.68 8.15
C LYS A 836 35.42 17.74 9.02
N ALA A 837 34.89 18.01 10.20
CA ALA A 837 35.45 19.03 11.11
C ALA A 837 36.85 18.65 11.63
N GLU A 838 37.09 17.35 11.88
CA GLU A 838 38.38 16.82 12.30
C GLU A 838 39.35 16.55 11.13
N GLY A 839 38.87 16.76 9.88
CA GLY A 839 39.68 16.57 8.68
C GLY A 839 40.03 15.10 8.39
N LEU A 840 39.20 14.16 8.86
CA LEU A 840 39.36 12.74 8.61
C LEU A 840 38.83 12.35 7.22
N GLU A 841 39.46 11.34 6.61
CA GLU A 841 39.06 10.83 5.30
C GLU A 841 37.90 9.80 5.37
N GLY A 842 37.44 9.50 6.58
CA GLY A 842 36.33 8.56 6.81
C GLY A 842 35.05 9.00 6.07
N LYS A 843 34.34 8.01 5.47
CA LYS A 843 33.08 8.20 4.73
C LYS A 843 32.02 7.21 5.21
N LEU A 844 30.81 7.69 5.51
CA LEU A 844 29.65 6.82 5.67
C LEU A 844 29.34 6.14 4.33
N VAL A 845 29.20 4.82 4.33
CA VAL A 845 28.93 4.04 3.11
C VAL A 845 27.61 3.27 3.20
N LEU A 846 27.16 2.90 4.41
CA LEU A 846 25.93 2.16 4.59
C LEU A 846 25.27 2.46 5.94
N GLN A 847 23.96 2.42 5.97
CA GLN A 847 23.11 2.36 7.17
C GLN A 847 22.18 1.15 7.04
N VAL A 848 22.17 0.26 8.02
CA VAL A 848 21.32 -0.93 8.08
C VAL A 848 20.70 -1.04 9.47
N HIS A 849 19.37 -0.94 9.59
CA HIS A 849 18.64 -0.99 10.85
C HIS A 849 19.16 0.05 11.87
N ASP A 850 19.91 -0.38 12.87
CA ASP A 850 20.55 0.39 13.93
C ASP A 850 22.11 0.46 13.80
N GLU A 851 22.63 0.04 12.64
CA GLU A 851 24.06 -0.08 12.30
C GLU A 851 24.48 1.02 11.32
N LEU A 852 25.67 1.58 11.54
CA LEU A 852 26.37 2.52 10.65
C LEU A 852 27.71 1.94 10.21
N ILE A 853 28.02 2.03 8.92
CA ILE A 853 29.32 1.60 8.38
C ILE A 853 30.06 2.79 7.77
N VAL A 854 31.29 2.98 8.24
CA VAL A 854 32.22 4.01 7.78
C VAL A 854 33.43 3.35 7.14
N GLU A 855 33.77 3.74 5.91
CA GLU A 855 35.04 3.38 5.26
C GLU A 855 36.09 4.44 5.60
N CYS A 856 37.24 4.08 6.14
CA CYS A 856 38.32 5.01 6.48
C CYS A 856 39.70 4.41 6.22
N PRO A 857 40.76 5.26 6.11
CA PRO A 857 42.14 4.78 6.11
C PRO A 857 42.48 3.96 7.35
N GLU A 858 43.22 2.89 7.20
CA GLU A 858 43.62 2.00 8.31
C GLU A 858 44.29 2.78 9.47
N GLY A 859 45.06 3.83 9.16
CA GLY A 859 45.69 4.69 10.19
C GLY A 859 44.72 5.58 10.98
N GLU A 860 43.49 5.76 10.52
CA GLU A 860 42.43 6.52 11.19
C GLU A 860 41.44 5.63 11.97
N ALA A 861 41.51 4.30 11.83
CA ALA A 861 40.51 3.37 12.30
C ALA A 861 40.14 3.54 13.78
N GLU A 862 41.14 3.64 14.66
CA GLU A 862 40.89 3.79 16.11
C GLU A 862 40.21 5.13 16.43
N GLN A 863 40.62 6.22 15.74
CA GLN A 863 40.01 7.53 15.93
C GLN A 863 38.57 7.55 15.40
N VAL A 864 38.31 6.92 14.25
CA VAL A 864 36.97 6.83 13.65
C VAL A 864 36.05 5.96 14.49
N CYS A 865 36.52 4.79 15.00
CA CYS A 865 35.73 3.98 15.94
C CYS A 865 35.26 4.81 17.14
N LYS A 866 36.19 5.48 17.80
CA LYS A 866 35.89 6.33 18.96
C LYS A 866 34.94 7.49 18.62
N LEU A 867 35.16 8.14 17.47
CA LEU A 867 34.32 9.24 17.02
C LEU A 867 32.88 8.77 16.79
N VAL A 868 32.70 7.65 16.07
CA VAL A 868 31.37 7.11 15.75
C VAL A 868 30.66 6.67 17.03
N GLU A 869 31.36 5.99 17.96
CA GLU A 869 30.80 5.59 19.25
C GLU A 869 30.34 6.80 20.04
N GLU A 870 31.19 7.82 20.22
CA GLU A 870 30.84 9.06 20.96
C GLU A 870 29.65 9.80 20.36
N GLU A 871 29.54 9.90 19.03
CA GLU A 871 28.43 10.58 18.38
C GLU A 871 27.14 9.77 18.42
N MET A 872 27.21 8.45 18.28
CA MET A 872 26.03 7.59 18.43
C MET A 872 25.51 7.59 19.88
N GLU A 873 26.39 7.47 20.86
CA GLU A 873 25.98 7.45 22.27
C GLU A 873 25.51 8.83 22.77
N GLY A 874 26.13 9.90 22.29
CA GLY A 874 25.83 11.28 22.69
C GLY A 874 24.66 11.95 21.97
N VAL A 875 23.98 11.25 21.05
CA VAL A 875 22.99 11.87 20.15
C VAL A 875 21.72 12.36 20.84
N ALA A 876 21.29 11.68 21.91
CA ALA A 876 20.09 12.01 22.67
C ALA A 876 20.29 11.80 24.17
N ALA A 877 19.73 12.71 24.98
CA ALA A 877 19.74 12.59 26.44
C ALA A 877 18.53 11.76 26.92
N LEU A 878 18.75 10.50 27.26
CA LEU A 878 17.74 9.59 27.77
C LEU A 878 17.97 9.29 29.26
N SER A 879 16.98 8.67 29.92
CA SER A 879 17.12 8.16 31.30
C SER A 879 18.00 6.91 31.41
N VAL A 880 18.33 6.30 30.26
CA VAL A 880 19.25 5.17 30.13
C VAL A 880 20.33 5.54 29.10
N PRO A 881 21.57 5.05 29.26
CA PRO A 881 22.63 5.32 28.28
C PRO A 881 22.29 4.68 26.94
N LEU A 882 22.53 5.37 25.83
CA LEU A 882 22.69 4.72 24.53
C LEU A 882 24.08 4.12 24.51
N LEU A 883 24.20 2.88 24.03
CA LEU A 883 25.47 2.21 23.86
C LEU A 883 25.63 1.78 22.42
N ALA A 884 26.79 2.07 21.84
CA ALA A 884 27.18 1.63 20.53
C ALA A 884 28.46 0.78 20.61
N GLU A 885 28.43 -0.38 20.00
CA GLU A 885 29.61 -1.24 19.88
C GLU A 885 30.29 -0.99 18.54
N THR A 886 31.61 -0.72 18.55
CA THR A 886 32.37 -0.41 17.33
C THR A 886 33.46 -1.44 17.09
N HIS A 887 33.56 -1.90 15.86
CA HIS A 887 34.62 -2.81 15.41
C HIS A 887 35.17 -2.35 14.06
N ALA A 888 36.43 -2.70 13.79
CA ALA A 888 37.06 -2.42 12.50
C ALA A 888 37.52 -3.71 11.82
N GLY A 889 37.33 -3.81 10.53
CA GLY A 889 37.72 -4.97 9.74
C GLY A 889 37.95 -4.65 8.27
N THR A 890 38.52 -5.58 7.53
CA THR A 890 38.75 -5.41 6.09
C THR A 890 37.50 -5.74 5.25
N SER A 891 36.54 -6.42 5.85
CA SER A 891 35.22 -6.72 5.27
C SER A 891 34.11 -6.41 6.25
N TRP A 892 32.89 -6.27 5.75
CA TRP A 892 31.71 -6.06 6.62
C TRP A 892 31.53 -7.19 7.65
N ALA A 893 31.80 -8.44 7.25
CA ALA A 893 31.67 -9.58 8.17
C ALA A 893 32.77 -9.62 9.26
N GLU A 894 33.91 -8.98 9.06
CA GLU A 894 34.99 -8.86 10.06
C GLU A 894 34.76 -7.68 10.99
N ALA A 895 34.12 -6.63 10.50
CA ALA A 895 33.83 -5.43 11.25
C ALA A 895 32.54 -5.57 12.11
N HIS A 896 31.67 -6.55 11.83
CA HIS A 896 30.36 -6.75 12.51
C HIS A 896 30.45 -7.66 13.74
#